data_9937f6a668c2cffabb51115592de38f1
#
_entry.id   9937f6a668c2cffabb51115592de38f1
#
_cell.length_a   1.000
_cell.length_b   1.000
_cell.length_c   1.000
_cell.angle_alpha   90.00
_cell.angle_beta   90.00
_cell.angle_gamma   90.00
#
_symmetry.space_group_name_H-M   'P 1'
#
loop_
_entity.id
_entity.type
_entity.pdbx_description
1 polymer ?
#
loop_
_entity_poly.entity_id
_entity_poly.type
_entity_poly.pdbx_seq_one_letter_code
_entity_poly.pdbx_strand_id
1 'polypeptide(L)'
;MNNKLKVSLMLASVLLTVKGYSITINSIEIKNSKELPKEYILNNLPVKVGEEYKNKDLNDIYLSLLKTDLITNVNIYPTKTEKGVDLVVEVDEVDNAMKKLQDRIAAFEASKRTDLLVNSVKIEGNKNIPTSEIEKLVEVKLGEYFVPITVNNTVQTLLNTGYFKEIIPLVDRDAKTKTVDITFKITENPIIKTVQIDGVTAFNKNDLIKYSKLEPGNILNSYSLNPDMSPIMKLYHQKGFLTSKMESAMITDDGNVHIVISEGKAASVKYKKKVEIEENGRLSESKAKLKTKPYIFDRMTYIKKGDFVTENAITSTIKEYYRTGLFSSVEPKIEKNAEDASKRDVTFVVTERPTTSINAQVAYESKEGLTGGLTLADKNFLGRQQDVSISANFGTKGNYDISTSFFDPWLKGTKRLQLGASLFFKRDRTKRNDLLESYKNFEFSKNNKVELPYQLANTVRAEGSYVYGGSLTVGKGINSDVFVTIKPRIYGIKTTNAEGIKSKKDKGTPQVFVDYTLGSATLGLTYDTRDDAAIPKSGSLINLTTELGYIFREKSLTQKAISDFRTEKLLKAYNNMKEHKVQSNGSEKTLQQLEKEVEQAKDAYNSATKEQKSEKKKAYENLSASYKNSVDEYFKTQNSIPSLKEIGNDPTNRLKRRAYYILNLDARAYQKVYKDKNSMAYRLTFGYASKGTPENMLFNTSDGTTLRAFENKKSNTLLTATAENRTYINDYVQLVAFGEFGMYNSETDSYYKGKYNGIKKYAGFFNKDNIKADIGLGARLTTPLGVIRLDYAWALFGHDRMPSPTREKGKKVKGKFSFGFGQTF
;
A
#
# COMPACT_ATOMS: atom_id res chain seq x y z
N MET A 1 -30.16 27.56 -8.29
CA MET A 1 -30.00 27.44 -9.75
C MET A 1 -28.54 27.17 -10.08
N ASN A 2 -28.36 26.05 -10.69
CA ASN A 2 -27.28 25.60 -11.61
C ASN A 2 -25.90 25.25 -11.12
N ASN A 3 -25.83 24.15 -10.36
CA ASN A 3 -24.60 23.34 -10.24
C ASN A 3 -24.47 22.28 -11.34
N LYS A 4 -25.36 22.19 -12.29
CA LYS A 4 -25.30 21.25 -13.44
C LYS A 4 -24.44 21.75 -14.62
N LEU A 5 -24.08 23.04 -14.64
CA LEU A 5 -23.30 23.62 -15.76
C LEU A 5 -21.77 23.50 -15.58
N LYS A 6 -21.28 23.30 -14.37
CA LYS A 6 -19.82 23.14 -14.13
C LYS A 6 -19.28 21.73 -14.42
N VAL A 7 -20.13 20.72 -14.44
CA VAL A 7 -19.71 19.32 -14.75
C VAL A 7 -19.66 19.07 -16.25
N SER A 8 -20.46 19.79 -17.05
CA SER A 8 -20.46 19.65 -18.52
C SER A 8 -19.28 20.32 -19.20
N LEU A 9 -18.65 21.32 -18.57
CA LEU A 9 -17.46 22.00 -19.12
C LEU A 9 -16.13 21.26 -18.86
N MET A 10 -16.09 20.31 -17.90
CA MET A 10 -14.91 19.47 -17.67
C MET A 10 -14.87 18.21 -18.56
N LEU A 11 -15.99 17.81 -19.14
CA LEU A 11 -16.04 16.65 -20.06
C LEU A 11 -15.88 17.04 -21.54
N ALA A 12 -15.95 18.33 -21.87
CA ALA A 12 -15.78 18.81 -23.25
C ALA A 12 -14.32 19.10 -23.63
N SER A 13 -13.37 19.03 -22.68
CA SER A 13 -11.94 19.28 -22.97
C SER A 13 -11.12 18.04 -23.36
N VAL A 14 -11.74 16.86 -23.52
CA VAL A 14 -11.04 15.59 -23.82
C VAL A 14 -11.19 15.15 -25.29
N LEU A 15 -12.01 15.82 -26.09
CA LEU A 15 -12.24 15.41 -27.49
C LEU A 15 -12.31 16.63 -28.42
N LEU A 16 -11.17 17.30 -28.63
CA LEU A 16 -10.93 18.10 -29.83
C LEU A 16 -9.44 18.01 -30.22
N THR A 17 -9.08 16.90 -30.84
CA THR A 17 -8.02 16.90 -31.84
C THR A 17 -8.52 17.68 -33.04
N VAL A 18 -8.36 18.99 -32.98
CA VAL A 18 -8.54 19.85 -34.15
C VAL A 18 -7.19 20.07 -34.77
N LYS A 19 -7.13 19.82 -36.08
CA LYS A 19 -6.04 20.09 -37.02
C LYS A 19 -5.24 21.34 -36.65
N GLY A 20 -3.90 21.18 -36.72
CA GLY A 20 -2.94 22.20 -36.36
C GLY A 20 -3.13 23.54 -37.03
N TYR A 21 -3.41 24.52 -36.21
CA TYR A 21 -2.94 25.88 -36.45
C TYR A 21 -1.75 26.06 -35.51
N SER A 22 -0.55 26.25 -36.08
CA SER A 22 0.60 26.65 -35.29
C SER A 22 0.29 28.04 -34.69
N ILE A 23 0.27 28.10 -33.36
CA ILE A 23 0.06 29.38 -32.67
C ILE A 23 1.42 30.06 -32.60
N THR A 24 1.54 31.26 -33.15
CA THR A 24 2.80 32.02 -33.18
C THR A 24 2.91 32.99 -31.99
N ILE A 25 4.13 33.31 -31.60
CA ILE A 25 4.41 34.34 -30.60
C ILE A 25 4.18 35.70 -31.26
N ASN A 26 3.18 36.45 -30.76
CA ASN A 26 2.80 37.75 -31.33
C ASN A 26 3.63 38.89 -30.73
N SER A 27 3.89 38.86 -29.42
CA SER A 27 4.73 39.85 -28.73
C SER A 27 5.45 39.22 -27.53
N ILE A 28 6.60 39.86 -27.15
CA ILE A 28 7.34 39.55 -25.92
C ILE A 28 7.59 40.85 -25.19
N GLU A 29 7.02 40.96 -23.98
CA GLU A 29 7.18 42.11 -23.10
C GLU A 29 8.04 41.75 -21.88
N ILE A 30 9.11 42.50 -21.62
CA ILE A 30 9.95 42.31 -20.43
C ILE A 30 9.48 43.30 -19.33
N LYS A 31 9.14 42.74 -18.16
CA LYS A 31 8.75 43.49 -16.97
C LYS A 31 9.71 43.28 -15.80
N ASN A 32 9.69 44.21 -14.87
CA ASN A 32 10.48 44.21 -13.65
C ASN A 32 12.01 44.23 -13.84
N SER A 33 12.51 44.51 -15.06
CA SER A 33 13.93 44.79 -15.29
C SER A 33 14.29 46.14 -14.73
N LYS A 34 15.20 46.21 -13.74
CA LYS A 34 15.59 47.42 -13.01
C LYS A 34 16.95 47.91 -13.44
N GLU A 35 17.93 47.06 -13.59
CA GLU A 35 19.31 47.38 -13.91
C GLU A 35 19.71 46.90 -15.31
N LEU A 36 19.30 45.67 -15.71
CA LEU A 36 19.69 45.11 -16.99
C LEU A 36 18.93 45.72 -18.17
N PRO A 37 19.60 46.04 -19.30
CA PRO A 37 18.92 46.47 -20.51
C PRO A 37 17.91 45.41 -21.00
N LYS A 38 16.69 45.81 -21.36
CA LYS A 38 15.67 44.91 -21.89
C LYS A 38 16.16 44.15 -23.13
N GLU A 39 16.95 44.79 -23.95
CA GLU A 39 17.57 44.20 -25.13
C GLU A 39 18.53 43.03 -24.78
N TYR A 40 19.26 43.16 -23.66
CA TYR A 40 20.09 42.05 -23.17
C TYR A 40 19.25 40.84 -22.81
N ILE A 41 18.12 41.05 -22.10
CA ILE A 41 17.21 39.94 -21.73
C ILE A 41 16.58 39.33 -22.96
N LEU A 42 16.09 40.15 -23.92
CA LEU A 42 15.47 39.67 -25.16
C LEU A 42 16.45 38.86 -26.02
N ASN A 43 17.73 39.28 -26.11
CA ASN A 43 18.75 38.58 -26.85
C ASN A 43 19.14 37.20 -26.24
N ASN A 44 18.88 36.98 -24.96
CA ASN A 44 19.10 35.72 -24.26
C ASN A 44 17.87 34.83 -24.22
N LEU A 45 16.76 35.19 -24.86
CA LEU A 45 15.60 34.33 -25.01
C LEU A 45 15.80 33.31 -26.15
N PRO A 46 15.42 32.04 -25.94
CA PRO A 46 15.50 30.99 -26.94
C PRO A 46 14.36 31.05 -27.98
N VAL A 47 13.48 32.05 -27.90
CA VAL A 47 12.31 32.24 -28.76
C VAL A 47 12.24 33.68 -29.26
N LYS A 48 11.64 33.92 -30.42
CA LYS A 48 11.46 35.21 -31.06
C LYS A 48 10.00 35.43 -31.46
N VAL A 49 9.62 36.69 -31.54
CA VAL A 49 8.35 37.10 -32.12
C VAL A 49 8.21 36.56 -33.55
N GLY A 50 7.06 35.94 -33.84
CA GLY A 50 6.79 35.31 -35.15
C GLY A 50 7.10 33.81 -35.18
N GLU A 51 7.80 33.24 -34.21
CA GLU A 51 8.03 31.81 -34.09
C GLU A 51 6.82 31.04 -33.54
N GLU A 52 6.78 29.73 -33.82
CA GLU A 52 5.72 28.84 -33.33
C GLU A 52 5.84 28.65 -31.81
N TYR A 53 4.80 28.97 -31.06
CA TYR A 53 4.74 28.78 -29.61
C TYR A 53 4.52 27.33 -29.22
N LYS A 54 5.35 26.81 -28.33
CA LYS A 54 5.24 25.47 -27.73
C LYS A 54 5.30 25.57 -26.21
N ASN A 55 4.52 24.75 -25.50
CA ASN A 55 4.52 24.78 -24.01
C ASN A 55 5.90 24.51 -23.38
N LYS A 56 6.81 23.79 -24.07
CA LYS A 56 8.18 23.61 -23.60
C LYS A 56 9.00 24.90 -23.63
N ASP A 57 8.64 25.85 -24.48
CA ASP A 57 9.37 27.10 -24.65
C ASP A 57 9.38 27.91 -23.35
N LEU A 58 8.37 27.81 -22.49
CA LEU A 58 8.34 28.44 -21.17
C LEU A 58 9.48 27.96 -20.28
N ASN A 59 9.74 26.65 -20.28
CA ASN A 59 10.83 26.10 -19.49
C ASN A 59 12.19 26.44 -20.11
N ASP A 60 12.27 26.49 -21.42
CA ASP A 60 13.51 26.85 -22.13
C ASP A 60 13.84 28.33 -21.91
N ILE A 61 12.84 29.24 -21.89
CA ILE A 61 13.00 30.66 -21.51
C ILE A 61 13.50 30.77 -20.08
N TYR A 62 12.83 30.09 -19.14
CA TYR A 62 13.20 30.09 -17.73
C TYR A 62 14.65 29.65 -17.52
N LEU A 63 15.04 28.51 -18.08
CA LEU A 63 16.39 27.98 -17.95
C LEU A 63 17.44 28.85 -18.66
N SER A 64 17.13 29.45 -19.80
CA SER A 64 18.05 30.31 -20.55
C SER A 64 18.39 31.58 -19.77
N LEU A 65 17.40 32.25 -19.20
CA LEU A 65 17.61 33.46 -18.42
C LEU A 65 18.34 33.17 -17.09
N LEU A 66 18.03 32.07 -16.39
CA LEU A 66 18.78 31.70 -15.19
C LEU A 66 20.25 31.34 -15.47
N LYS A 67 20.56 30.77 -16.64
CA LYS A 67 21.94 30.49 -17.04
C LYS A 67 22.81 31.76 -17.21
N THR A 68 22.20 32.93 -17.29
CA THR A 68 22.97 34.18 -17.34
C THR A 68 23.62 34.52 -16.01
N ASP A 69 23.22 33.88 -14.89
CA ASP A 69 23.62 34.19 -13.51
C ASP A 69 23.39 35.65 -13.07
N LEU A 70 22.68 36.44 -13.89
CA LEU A 70 22.32 37.83 -13.63
C LEU A 70 20.85 37.97 -13.22
N ILE A 71 20.09 36.85 -13.30
CA ILE A 71 18.67 36.79 -12.98
C ILE A 71 18.47 35.65 -11.98
N THR A 72 17.78 35.95 -10.89
CA THR A 72 17.52 35.02 -9.78
C THR A 72 16.21 34.27 -9.95
N ASN A 73 15.21 34.90 -10.58
CA ASN A 73 13.91 34.30 -10.81
C ASN A 73 13.25 34.83 -12.07
N VAL A 74 12.40 34.05 -12.70
CA VAL A 74 11.68 34.38 -13.93
C VAL A 74 10.26 33.90 -13.83
N ASN A 75 9.29 34.78 -14.01
CA ASN A 75 7.89 34.46 -14.13
C ASN A 75 7.42 34.73 -15.55
N ILE A 76 6.76 33.78 -16.20
CA ILE A 76 6.35 33.90 -17.59
C ILE A 76 4.84 33.71 -17.69
N TYR A 77 4.14 34.69 -18.24
CA TYR A 77 2.70 34.72 -18.39
C TYR A 77 2.32 34.71 -19.88
N PRO A 78 1.98 33.54 -20.44
CA PRO A 78 1.45 33.46 -21.79
C PRO A 78 -0.04 33.84 -21.82
N THR A 79 -0.37 34.82 -22.64
CA THR A 79 -1.73 35.27 -22.87
C THR A 79 -2.13 34.98 -24.31
N LYS A 80 -3.18 34.18 -24.51
CA LYS A 80 -3.69 33.84 -25.83
C LYS A 80 -4.50 35.02 -26.39
N THR A 81 -4.18 35.48 -27.59
CA THR A 81 -4.89 36.52 -28.33
C THR A 81 -5.49 35.95 -29.63
N GLU A 82 -6.27 36.73 -30.34
CA GLU A 82 -6.80 36.33 -31.65
C GLU A 82 -5.69 36.11 -32.72
N LYS A 83 -4.54 36.74 -32.55
CA LYS A 83 -3.42 36.72 -33.50
C LYS A 83 -2.26 35.79 -33.10
N GLY A 84 -2.32 35.18 -31.89
CA GLY A 84 -1.22 34.36 -31.41
C GLY A 84 -1.13 34.30 -29.90
N VAL A 85 0.08 34.23 -29.35
CA VAL A 85 0.36 34.27 -27.91
C VAL A 85 1.26 35.47 -27.61
N ASP A 86 0.83 36.32 -26.68
CA ASP A 86 1.67 37.36 -26.08
C ASP A 86 2.36 36.81 -24.85
N LEU A 87 3.67 36.98 -24.75
CA LEU A 87 4.48 36.55 -23.63
C LEU A 87 4.88 37.73 -22.77
N VAL A 88 4.52 37.77 -21.51
CA VAL A 88 5.05 38.67 -20.51
C VAL A 88 6.07 37.94 -19.66
N VAL A 89 7.33 38.39 -19.71
CA VAL A 89 8.45 37.79 -18.96
C VAL A 89 8.86 38.78 -17.86
N GLU A 90 8.55 38.44 -16.62
CA GLU A 90 9.00 39.19 -15.44
C GLU A 90 10.28 38.56 -14.91
N VAL A 91 11.28 39.41 -14.62
CA VAL A 91 12.59 38.98 -14.15
C VAL A 91 12.93 39.65 -12.81
N ASP A 92 13.50 38.85 -11.90
CA ASP A 92 14.14 39.34 -10.70
C ASP A 92 15.67 39.30 -10.89
N GLU A 93 16.32 40.41 -10.87
CA GLU A 93 17.75 40.54 -11.10
C GLU A 93 18.55 40.25 -9.82
N VAL A 94 19.78 39.80 -9.97
CA VAL A 94 20.74 39.76 -8.86
C VAL A 94 21.15 41.16 -8.45
N ASP A 95 21.55 41.34 -7.21
CA ASP A 95 22.09 42.64 -6.74
C ASP A 95 23.31 43.03 -7.60
N ASN A 96 23.33 44.29 -8.03
CA ASN A 96 24.35 44.85 -8.92
C ASN A 96 24.46 44.11 -10.29
N ALA A 97 23.36 43.73 -10.89
CA ALA A 97 23.32 42.97 -12.15
C ALA A 97 24.04 43.71 -13.28
N MET A 98 23.84 45.03 -13.41
CA MET A 98 24.54 45.83 -14.43
C MET A 98 26.05 45.85 -14.21
N LYS A 99 26.50 45.99 -12.97
CA LYS A 99 27.92 45.96 -12.65
C LYS A 99 28.54 44.61 -13.03
N LYS A 100 27.87 43.53 -12.68
CA LYS A 100 28.31 42.15 -13.05
C LYS A 100 28.38 41.98 -14.58
N LEU A 101 27.42 42.53 -15.31
CA LEU A 101 27.44 42.50 -16.77
C LEU A 101 28.63 43.32 -17.33
N GLN A 102 28.87 44.52 -16.81
CA GLN A 102 30.02 45.35 -17.17
C GLN A 102 31.35 44.65 -16.85
N ASP A 103 31.46 44.02 -15.69
CA ASP A 103 32.65 43.26 -15.28
C ASP A 103 32.91 42.11 -16.25
N ARG A 104 31.87 41.42 -16.74
CA ARG A 104 31.99 40.35 -17.76
C ARG A 104 32.45 40.89 -19.12
N ILE A 105 31.94 42.05 -19.55
CA ILE A 105 32.36 42.70 -20.77
C ILE A 105 33.83 43.12 -20.62
N ALA A 106 34.23 43.72 -19.51
CA ALA A 106 35.60 44.08 -19.21
C ALA A 106 36.55 42.87 -19.18
N ALA A 107 36.10 41.75 -18.58
CA ALA A 107 36.85 40.49 -18.58
C ALA A 107 37.01 39.92 -20.00
N PHE A 108 35.98 40.02 -20.84
CA PHE A 108 36.05 39.60 -22.26
C PHE A 108 37.06 40.46 -23.05
N GLU A 109 37.03 41.80 -22.89
CA GLU A 109 38.04 42.69 -23.52
C GLU A 109 39.44 42.40 -22.98
N ALA A 110 39.61 42.13 -21.69
CA ALA A 110 40.90 41.75 -21.09
C ALA A 110 41.42 40.38 -21.57
N SER A 111 40.56 39.51 -22.08
CA SER A 111 40.98 38.23 -22.66
C SER A 111 41.65 38.33 -24.01
N LYS A 112 41.56 39.48 -24.68
CA LYS A 112 42.17 39.64 -25.99
C LYS A 112 43.70 39.63 -25.87
N ARG A 113 44.36 38.87 -26.77
CA ARG A 113 45.82 38.78 -26.90
C ARG A 113 46.39 40.12 -27.28
N THR A 114 47.46 40.48 -26.57
CA THR A 114 48.26 41.69 -26.92
C THR A 114 49.39 41.37 -27.91
N ASP A 115 50.11 42.38 -28.39
CA ASP A 115 51.32 42.25 -29.22
C ASP A 115 52.61 42.18 -28.38
N LEU A 116 52.49 42.13 -27.06
CA LEU A 116 53.60 42.05 -26.10
C LEU A 116 53.92 40.53 -25.81
N LEU A 117 55.24 40.21 -25.77
CA LEU A 117 55.72 38.90 -25.38
C LEU A 117 56.05 38.87 -23.86
N VAL A 118 55.69 37.76 -23.20
CA VAL A 118 56.04 37.54 -21.81
C VAL A 118 57.53 37.23 -21.71
N ASN A 119 58.33 38.16 -21.18
CA ASN A 119 59.79 38.03 -21.01
C ASN A 119 60.17 37.34 -19.70
N SER A 120 59.49 37.63 -18.60
CA SER A 120 59.72 36.98 -17.32
C SER A 120 58.44 36.83 -16.50
N VAL A 121 58.38 35.73 -15.71
CA VAL A 121 57.36 35.52 -14.68
C VAL A 121 58.08 35.21 -13.39
N LYS A 122 57.93 36.06 -12.35
CA LYS A 122 58.56 35.93 -11.06
C LYS A 122 57.52 35.76 -9.97
N ILE A 123 57.84 34.97 -8.98
CA ILE A 123 57.08 34.77 -7.74
C ILE A 123 57.95 35.25 -6.58
N GLU A 124 57.48 36.19 -5.79
CA GLU A 124 58.19 36.74 -4.65
C GLU A 124 57.31 36.73 -3.39
N GLY A 125 57.90 36.50 -2.21
CA GLY A 125 57.21 36.60 -0.93
C GLY A 125 56.76 35.29 -0.34
N ASN A 126 56.83 34.16 -1.06
CA ASN A 126 56.57 32.82 -0.54
C ASN A 126 57.72 32.42 0.37
N LYS A 127 57.38 31.82 1.54
CA LYS A 127 58.30 31.37 2.57
C LYS A 127 58.23 29.91 2.84
N ASN A 128 57.04 29.38 2.88
CA ASN A 128 56.78 28.02 3.29
C ASN A 128 56.26 27.13 2.12
N ILE A 129 55.67 27.74 1.11
CA ILE A 129 55.16 27.02 -0.09
C ILE A 129 56.24 27.07 -1.14
N PRO A 130 56.77 25.95 -1.65
CA PRO A 130 57.76 25.92 -2.70
C PRO A 130 57.30 26.69 -3.97
N THR A 131 58.19 27.51 -4.51
CA THR A 131 57.94 28.25 -5.75
C THR A 131 57.44 27.35 -6.88
N SER A 132 58.04 26.16 -7.01
CA SER A 132 57.64 25.18 -8.02
C SER A 132 56.18 24.67 -7.91
N GLU A 133 55.60 24.73 -6.74
CA GLU A 133 54.16 24.36 -6.58
C GLU A 133 53.26 25.51 -6.97
N ILE A 134 53.68 26.75 -6.74
CA ILE A 134 52.96 27.97 -7.18
C ILE A 134 53.00 28.12 -8.69
N GLU A 135 54.19 27.88 -9.32
CA GLU A 135 54.40 27.95 -10.77
C GLU A 135 53.47 27.00 -11.53
N LYS A 136 53.10 25.83 -11.00
CA LYS A 136 52.17 24.89 -11.60
C LYS A 136 50.76 25.49 -11.80
N LEU A 137 50.40 26.50 -10.99
CA LEU A 137 49.10 27.15 -10.98
C LEU A 137 49.09 28.47 -11.76
N VAL A 138 50.26 28.91 -12.28
CA VAL A 138 50.39 30.12 -13.05
C VAL A 138 49.97 29.84 -14.48
N GLU A 139 48.97 30.57 -14.95
CA GLU A 139 48.46 30.44 -16.34
C GLU A 139 49.29 31.22 -17.34
N VAL A 140 50.07 32.22 -16.90
CA VAL A 140 50.93 33.03 -17.72
C VAL A 140 52.17 32.23 -18.09
N LYS A 141 52.48 32.10 -19.42
CA LYS A 141 53.61 31.33 -19.91
C LYS A 141 54.70 32.20 -20.53
N LEU A 142 55.94 31.92 -20.17
CA LEU A 142 57.11 32.56 -20.70
C LEU A 142 57.21 32.39 -22.21
N GLY A 143 57.51 33.46 -22.96
CA GLY A 143 57.70 33.40 -24.41
C GLY A 143 56.43 33.37 -25.23
N GLU A 144 55.26 33.33 -24.60
CA GLU A 144 53.96 33.47 -25.27
C GLU A 144 53.51 34.93 -25.31
N TYR A 145 52.56 35.26 -26.21
CA TYR A 145 51.98 36.60 -26.23
C TYR A 145 51.12 36.81 -24.99
N PHE A 146 51.28 37.95 -24.39
CA PHE A 146 50.60 38.34 -23.17
C PHE A 146 49.09 38.49 -23.37
N VAL A 147 48.34 37.77 -22.53
CA VAL A 147 46.90 37.87 -22.44
C VAL A 147 46.53 38.39 -21.02
N PRO A 148 46.02 39.60 -20.85
CA PRO A 148 45.83 40.20 -19.54
C PRO A 148 44.98 39.41 -18.59
N ILE A 149 43.97 38.69 -19.08
CA ILE A 149 43.08 37.89 -18.22
C ILE A 149 43.80 36.71 -17.51
N THR A 150 44.92 36.20 -18.12
CA THR A 150 45.68 35.10 -17.49
C THR A 150 46.35 35.48 -16.18
N VAL A 151 46.67 36.77 -16.01
CA VAL A 151 47.17 37.28 -14.73
C VAL A 151 46.07 37.24 -13.65
N ASN A 152 44.87 37.71 -13.98
CA ASN A 152 43.72 37.69 -13.06
C ASN A 152 43.32 36.23 -12.73
N ASN A 153 43.30 35.38 -13.77
CA ASN A 153 43.02 33.96 -13.55
C ASN A 153 44.05 33.31 -12.64
N THR A 154 45.33 33.59 -12.83
CA THR A 154 46.40 33.13 -11.93
C THR A 154 46.18 33.58 -10.50
N VAL A 155 45.88 34.85 -10.29
CA VAL A 155 45.59 35.41 -8.93
C VAL A 155 44.39 34.68 -8.34
N GLN A 156 43.32 34.51 -9.09
CA GLN A 156 42.13 33.81 -8.59
C GLN A 156 42.40 32.33 -8.30
N THR A 157 43.11 31.66 -9.20
CA THR A 157 43.49 30.25 -9.03
C THR A 157 44.32 30.07 -7.75
N LEU A 158 45.31 30.91 -7.54
CA LEU A 158 46.14 30.87 -6.33
C LEU A 158 45.35 31.20 -5.07
N LEU A 159 44.54 32.27 -5.06
CA LEU A 159 43.67 32.59 -3.93
C LEU A 159 42.68 31.50 -3.62
N ASN A 160 42.14 30.84 -4.66
CA ASN A 160 41.24 29.69 -4.55
C ASN A 160 41.90 28.43 -3.96
N THR A 161 43.22 28.39 -3.79
CA THR A 161 43.89 27.32 -3.00
C THR A 161 43.62 27.46 -1.51
N GLY A 162 43.31 28.69 -1.05
CA GLY A 162 43.10 29.01 0.34
C GLY A 162 44.33 29.21 1.19
N TYR A 163 45.55 29.12 0.64
CA TYR A 163 46.82 29.25 1.37
C TYR A 163 47.43 30.64 1.36
N PHE A 164 46.86 31.54 0.58
CA PHE A 164 47.42 32.91 0.40
C PHE A 164 46.45 33.96 0.98
N LYS A 165 47.04 34.89 1.77
CA LYS A 165 46.33 36.03 2.33
C LYS A 165 46.12 37.11 1.27
N GLU A 166 47.13 37.35 0.42
CA GLU A 166 47.14 38.39 -0.58
C GLU A 166 48.06 38.04 -1.74
N ILE A 167 47.70 38.40 -2.94
CA ILE A 167 48.52 38.28 -4.15
C ILE A 167 48.40 39.55 -4.98
N ILE A 168 49.51 40.27 -5.14
CA ILE A 168 49.57 41.53 -5.88
C ILE A 168 50.35 41.26 -7.17
N PRO A 169 49.71 41.24 -8.33
CA PRO A 169 50.40 41.13 -9.60
C PRO A 169 50.98 42.51 -10.00
N LEU A 170 52.27 42.54 -10.26
CA LEU A 170 52.93 43.70 -10.86
C LEU A 170 53.24 43.34 -12.30
N VAL A 171 52.73 44.16 -13.22
CA VAL A 171 52.89 44.00 -14.67
C VAL A 171 53.67 45.18 -15.23
N ASP A 172 54.93 44.97 -15.53
CA ASP A 172 55.80 45.99 -16.14
C ASP A 172 55.88 45.78 -17.63
N ARG A 173 55.56 46.79 -18.39
CA ARG A 173 55.47 46.80 -19.87
C ARG A 173 56.55 47.69 -20.48
N ASP A 174 57.44 47.06 -21.27
CA ASP A 174 58.40 47.76 -22.07
C ASP A 174 57.91 47.94 -23.53
N ALA A 175 57.49 49.08 -23.88
CA ALA A 175 57.02 49.44 -25.22
C ALA A 175 58.11 49.41 -26.31
N LYS A 176 59.40 49.57 -25.91
CA LYS A 176 60.51 49.56 -26.86
C LYS A 176 60.88 48.13 -27.30
N THR A 177 60.90 47.19 -26.35
CA THR A 177 61.24 45.80 -26.61
C THR A 177 59.99 44.96 -26.96
N LYS A 178 58.80 45.55 -26.82
CA LYS A 178 57.53 44.88 -26.95
C LYS A 178 57.44 43.65 -26.00
N THR A 179 57.89 43.80 -24.79
CA THR A 179 57.91 42.75 -23.78
C THR A 179 57.13 43.15 -22.50
N VAL A 180 56.76 42.18 -21.70
CA VAL A 180 56.13 42.31 -20.41
C VAL A 180 56.80 41.44 -19.39
N ASP A 181 57.15 42.01 -18.23
CA ASP A 181 57.63 41.30 -17.05
C ASP A 181 56.51 41.26 -16.00
N ILE A 182 56.23 40.08 -15.47
CA ILE A 182 55.15 39.86 -14.52
C ILE A 182 55.75 39.36 -13.19
N THR A 183 55.44 40.01 -12.09
CA THR A 183 55.87 39.61 -10.75
C THR A 183 54.67 39.45 -9.89
N PHE A 184 54.43 38.20 -9.38
CA PHE A 184 53.40 37.94 -8.40
C PHE A 184 54.00 38.09 -6.99
N LYS A 185 53.64 39.16 -6.29
CA LYS A 185 54.00 39.37 -4.87
C LYS A 185 52.94 38.64 -4.05
N ILE A 186 53.41 37.62 -3.30
CA ILE A 186 52.54 36.71 -2.58
C ILE A 186 52.74 36.89 -1.08
N THR A 187 51.65 36.92 -0.33
CA THR A 187 51.65 36.86 1.12
C THR A 187 50.95 35.58 1.53
N GLU A 188 51.69 34.61 2.11
CA GLU A 188 51.13 33.34 2.63
C GLU A 188 50.29 33.61 3.88
N ASN A 189 49.33 32.72 4.13
CA ASN A 189 48.63 32.67 5.42
C ASN A 189 49.60 32.24 6.53
N PRO A 190 49.35 32.65 7.79
CA PRO A 190 50.23 32.32 8.90
C PRO A 190 50.30 30.82 9.17
N ILE A 191 51.41 30.38 9.79
CA ILE A 191 51.52 28.99 10.33
C ILE A 191 50.70 28.91 11.61
N ILE A 192 49.90 27.83 11.75
CA ILE A 192 49.08 27.58 12.93
C ILE A 192 49.98 27.24 14.13
N LYS A 193 49.81 27.98 15.21
CA LYS A 193 50.49 27.68 16.50
C LYS A 193 49.60 26.96 17.48
N THR A 194 48.38 27.44 17.65
CA THR A 194 47.38 26.83 18.53
C THR A 194 46.02 26.83 17.90
N VAL A 195 45.19 25.84 18.27
CA VAL A 195 43.78 25.75 17.82
C VAL A 195 42.88 25.54 19.02
N GLN A 196 41.96 26.46 19.21
CA GLN A 196 40.89 26.34 20.18
C GLN A 196 39.56 26.24 19.44
N ILE A 197 38.79 25.19 19.76
CA ILE A 197 37.44 24.99 19.25
C ILE A 197 36.47 24.98 20.43
N ASP A 198 35.55 25.92 20.46
CA ASP A 198 34.54 26.06 21.50
C ASP A 198 33.15 25.68 20.97
N GLY A 199 32.25 25.27 21.90
CA GLY A 199 30.86 24.89 21.59
C GLY A 199 30.65 23.49 21.04
N VAL A 200 31.71 22.69 20.90
CA VAL A 200 31.67 21.31 20.39
C VAL A 200 31.47 20.32 21.52
N THR A 201 30.45 19.48 21.40
CA THR A 201 30.12 18.38 22.32
C THR A 201 29.83 17.07 21.58
N ALA A 202 29.49 17.14 20.29
CA ALA A 202 29.11 15.96 19.47
C ALA A 202 30.34 15.16 18.98
N PHE A 203 31.50 15.79 18.87
CA PHE A 203 32.74 15.21 18.36
C PHE A 203 33.90 15.46 19.28
N ASN A 204 34.95 14.65 19.16
CA ASN A 204 36.23 14.91 19.80
C ASN A 204 36.90 16.10 19.08
N LYS A 205 37.35 17.10 19.86
CA LYS A 205 37.96 18.31 19.30
C LYS A 205 39.26 18.00 18.53
N ASN A 206 40.08 17.09 19.03
CA ASN A 206 41.33 16.71 18.38
C ASN A 206 41.08 16.02 17.03
N ASP A 207 40.02 15.20 16.93
CA ASP A 207 39.67 14.56 15.68
C ASP A 207 39.18 15.59 14.64
N LEU A 208 38.46 16.63 15.07
CA LEU A 208 38.05 17.74 14.20
C LEU A 208 39.25 18.54 13.70
N ILE A 209 40.22 18.82 14.57
CA ILE A 209 41.49 19.51 14.22
C ILE A 209 42.25 18.72 13.15
N LYS A 210 42.43 17.44 13.35
CA LYS A 210 43.03 16.51 12.36
C LYS A 210 42.29 16.48 11.05
N TYR A 211 40.97 16.28 11.11
CA TYR A 211 40.11 16.17 9.93
C TYR A 211 40.14 17.44 9.06
N SER A 212 40.22 18.61 9.70
CA SER A 212 40.26 19.91 9.04
C SER A 212 41.67 20.36 8.65
N LYS A 213 42.73 19.58 8.96
CA LYS A 213 44.15 19.93 8.76
C LYS A 213 44.56 21.22 9.47
N LEU A 214 43.90 21.54 10.59
CA LEU A 214 44.22 22.72 11.42
C LEU A 214 45.29 22.39 12.47
N GLU A 215 46.14 21.41 12.24
CA GLU A 215 47.15 21.00 13.21
C GLU A 215 48.26 22.06 13.33
N PRO A 216 48.81 22.30 14.55
CA PRO A 216 49.92 23.19 14.75
C PRO A 216 51.12 22.81 13.85
N GLY A 217 51.78 23.79 13.26
CA GLY A 217 52.86 23.63 12.30
C GLY A 217 52.44 23.62 10.82
N ASN A 218 51.16 23.47 10.50
CA ASN A 218 50.64 23.59 9.14
C ASN A 218 50.36 25.06 8.78
N ILE A 219 50.48 25.38 7.46
CA ILE A 219 50.02 26.66 6.95
C ILE A 219 48.49 26.67 6.98
N LEU A 220 47.89 27.74 7.47
CA LEU A 220 46.43 27.86 7.48
C LEU A 220 45.88 27.84 6.08
N ASN A 221 44.91 26.94 5.84
CA ASN A 221 44.02 27.05 4.70
C ASN A 221 42.79 27.86 5.12
N SER A 222 42.56 29.02 4.51
CA SER A 222 41.45 29.96 4.83
C SER A 222 40.06 29.32 4.69
N TYR A 223 39.92 28.30 3.84
CA TYR A 223 38.66 27.57 3.72
C TYR A 223 38.28 26.82 5.00
N SER A 224 39.23 26.44 5.81
CA SER A 224 38.97 25.80 7.10
C SER A 224 38.29 26.75 8.10
N LEU A 225 38.43 28.05 7.92
CA LEU A 225 37.81 29.12 8.71
C LEU A 225 36.54 29.72 8.04
N ASN A 226 36.29 29.37 6.77
CA ASN A 226 35.07 29.81 6.08
C ASN A 226 33.88 28.92 6.47
N PRO A 227 32.78 29.47 7.00
CA PRO A 227 31.62 28.69 7.43
C PRO A 227 31.07 27.74 6.38
N ASP A 228 31.04 28.16 5.11
CA ASP A 228 30.44 27.38 4.01
C ASP A 228 31.38 26.32 3.42
N MET A 229 32.70 26.51 3.55
CA MET A 229 33.71 25.66 2.95
C MET A 229 34.44 24.77 3.95
N SER A 230 34.33 25.05 5.23
CA SER A 230 35.05 24.37 6.30
C SER A 230 34.81 22.84 6.27
N PRO A 231 35.88 22.04 6.29
CA PRO A 231 35.76 20.59 6.44
C PRO A 231 34.99 20.18 7.71
N ILE A 232 35.14 20.95 8.80
CA ILE A 232 34.39 20.72 10.05
C ILE A 232 32.89 20.83 9.78
N MET A 233 32.43 21.90 9.15
CA MET A 233 31.00 22.09 8.86
C MET A 233 30.47 21.05 7.88
N LYS A 234 31.26 20.68 6.87
CA LYS A 234 30.93 19.56 5.97
C LYS A 234 30.73 18.24 6.72
N LEU A 235 31.57 17.93 7.72
CA LEU A 235 31.40 16.75 8.56
C LEU A 235 30.12 16.80 9.37
N TYR A 236 29.79 17.93 9.99
CA TYR A 236 28.51 18.09 10.69
C TYR A 236 27.31 17.84 9.77
N HIS A 237 27.30 18.42 8.57
CA HIS A 237 26.21 18.24 7.58
C HIS A 237 26.15 16.78 7.10
N GLN A 238 27.28 16.14 6.79
CA GLN A 238 27.32 14.72 6.40
C GLN A 238 26.80 13.79 7.51
N LYS A 239 26.98 14.17 8.78
CA LYS A 239 26.39 13.43 9.93
C LYS A 239 24.96 13.86 10.24
N GLY A 240 24.36 14.69 9.39
CA GLY A 240 22.94 15.06 9.47
C GLY A 240 22.62 16.16 10.49
N PHE A 241 23.57 16.92 10.97
CA PHE A 241 23.32 18.08 11.84
C PHE A 241 22.77 19.24 11.02
N LEU A 242 21.44 19.43 11.05
CA LEU A 242 20.76 20.41 10.18
C LEU A 242 21.02 21.87 10.56
N THR A 243 21.36 22.13 11.81
CA THR A 243 21.37 23.50 12.35
C THR A 243 22.71 23.89 12.96
N SER A 244 23.71 23.04 12.80
CA SER A 244 25.07 23.39 13.20
C SER A 244 25.61 24.54 12.37
N LYS A 245 26.31 25.46 13.00
CA LYS A 245 26.87 26.64 12.37
C LYS A 245 28.19 27.03 13.02
N MET A 246 29.14 27.44 12.22
CA MET A 246 30.33 28.15 12.69
C MET A 246 29.94 29.61 12.97
N GLU A 247 29.87 29.98 14.22
CA GLU A 247 29.47 31.36 14.63
C GLU A 247 30.60 32.37 14.44
N SER A 248 31.83 31.94 14.72
CA SER A 248 33.03 32.74 14.45
C SER A 248 34.21 31.83 14.17
N ALA A 249 35.09 32.28 13.33
CA ALA A 249 36.40 31.65 13.11
C ALA A 249 37.42 32.76 12.88
N MET A 250 38.42 32.85 13.72
CA MET A 250 39.41 33.94 13.71
C MET A 250 40.81 33.34 13.80
N ILE A 251 41.74 33.99 13.15
CA ILE A 251 43.17 33.73 13.33
C ILE A 251 43.85 35.02 13.65
N THR A 252 44.76 35.00 14.61
CA THR A 252 45.64 36.10 14.92
C THR A 252 46.88 36.05 14.01
N ASP A 253 47.56 37.19 13.84
CA ASP A 253 48.79 37.25 13.03
C ASP A 253 49.89 36.37 13.62
N ASP A 254 49.79 36.02 14.91
CA ASP A 254 50.69 35.06 15.58
C ASP A 254 50.36 33.59 15.34
N GLY A 255 49.31 33.30 14.58
CA GLY A 255 48.91 31.94 14.21
C GLY A 255 48.00 31.21 15.22
N ASN A 256 47.37 31.90 16.14
CA ASN A 256 46.38 31.31 17.04
C ASN A 256 45.00 31.29 16.39
N VAL A 257 44.42 30.11 16.23
CA VAL A 257 43.13 29.89 15.64
C VAL A 257 42.08 29.68 16.73
N HIS A 258 40.98 30.46 16.66
CA HIS A 258 39.84 30.29 17.55
C HIS A 258 38.55 30.13 16.73
N ILE A 259 37.87 28.99 16.90
CA ILE A 259 36.65 28.62 16.22
C ILE A 259 35.53 28.44 17.24
N VAL A 260 34.42 29.06 17.06
CA VAL A 260 33.22 28.87 17.88
C VAL A 260 32.14 28.21 17.02
N ILE A 261 31.67 27.03 17.43
CA ILE A 261 30.65 26.27 16.73
C ILE A 261 29.38 26.18 17.58
N SER A 262 28.28 26.55 16.99
CA SER A 262 26.95 26.26 17.55
C SER A 262 26.45 24.95 16.95
N GLU A 263 26.21 23.93 17.77
CA GLU A 263 25.72 22.63 17.34
C GLU A 263 24.19 22.60 17.16
N GLY A 264 23.51 23.71 17.49
CA GLY A 264 22.09 23.87 17.28
C GLY A 264 21.23 22.90 18.07
N LYS A 265 21.50 22.72 19.39
CA LYS A 265 20.70 21.89 20.30
C LYS A 265 19.29 22.45 20.46
N ALA A 266 18.29 21.57 20.58
CA ALA A 266 16.90 21.98 20.80
C ALA A 266 16.71 22.65 22.15
N ALA A 267 16.27 23.92 22.16
CA ALA A 267 15.84 24.64 23.36
C ALA A 267 14.43 24.20 23.78
N SER A 268 13.55 24.04 22.79
CA SER A 268 12.18 23.55 23.00
C SER A 268 11.71 22.72 21.82
N VAL A 269 10.76 21.82 22.11
CA VAL A 269 10.04 21.07 21.08
C VAL A 269 8.55 21.30 21.30
N LYS A 270 7.86 21.81 20.28
CA LYS A 270 6.44 22.21 20.33
C LYS A 270 5.65 21.58 19.20
N TYR A 271 4.34 21.48 19.37
CA TYR A 271 3.39 20.95 18.40
C TYR A 271 2.30 21.98 18.18
N LYS A 272 2.04 22.31 16.94
CA LYS A 272 1.01 23.28 16.56
C LYS A 272 0.15 22.74 15.43
N LYS A 273 -1.13 23.06 15.46
CA LYS A 273 -2.02 22.80 14.33
C LYS A 273 -1.73 23.81 13.22
N LYS A 274 -1.70 23.37 11.96
CA LYS A 274 -1.66 24.26 10.81
C LYS A 274 -2.98 25.03 10.77
N VAL A 275 -2.88 26.34 10.79
CA VAL A 275 -4.05 27.23 10.70
C VAL A 275 -4.21 27.61 9.25
N GLU A 276 -5.38 27.31 8.67
CA GLU A 276 -5.77 27.85 7.36
C GLU A 276 -6.38 29.22 7.59
N ILE A 277 -5.91 30.20 6.84
CA ILE A 277 -6.48 31.56 6.86
C ILE A 277 -7.80 31.46 6.08
N GLU A 278 -8.92 31.77 6.73
CA GLU A 278 -10.21 31.88 6.04
C GLU A 278 -10.15 33.02 5.03
N GLU A 279 -10.94 32.96 3.94
CA GLU A 279 -11.00 33.98 2.88
C GLU A 279 -11.24 35.40 3.40
N ASN A 280 -11.67 35.57 4.65
CA ASN A 280 -11.94 36.83 5.30
C ASN A 280 -10.75 37.36 6.13
N GLY A 281 -9.60 36.73 6.10
CA GLY A 281 -8.42 37.15 6.84
C GLY A 281 -8.49 36.98 8.37
N ARG A 282 -9.55 36.35 8.92
CA ARG A 282 -9.68 36.04 10.34
C ARG A 282 -9.16 34.64 10.67
N LEU A 283 -8.24 34.59 11.62
CA LEU A 283 -7.81 33.34 12.24
C LEU A 283 -8.94 32.79 13.13
N SER A 284 -9.49 31.67 12.79
CA SER A 284 -10.45 30.98 13.65
C SER A 284 -9.72 30.27 14.80
N GLU A 285 -9.60 30.91 15.94
CA GLU A 285 -8.92 30.39 17.13
C GLU A 285 -9.52 29.06 17.63
N SER A 286 -10.81 28.82 17.42
CA SER A 286 -11.45 27.57 17.80
C SER A 286 -10.99 26.37 16.96
N LYS A 287 -10.53 26.58 15.74
CA LYS A 287 -9.97 25.55 14.84
C LYS A 287 -8.46 25.29 15.08
N ALA A 288 -7.80 26.13 15.87
CA ALA A 288 -6.36 26.03 16.13
C ALA A 288 -5.98 24.95 17.15
N LYS A 289 -6.96 24.37 17.88
CA LYS A 289 -6.67 23.36 18.90
C LYS A 289 -6.55 21.96 18.31
N LEU A 290 -5.46 21.25 18.66
CA LEU A 290 -5.25 19.87 18.29
C LEU A 290 -6.25 18.95 19.01
N LYS A 291 -6.85 18.00 18.27
CA LYS A 291 -7.65 16.92 18.83
C LYS A 291 -6.75 15.93 19.57
N THR A 292 -5.60 15.61 18.96
CA THR A 292 -4.60 14.68 19.49
C THR A 292 -3.94 15.25 20.73
N LYS A 293 -3.88 14.44 21.80
CA LYS A 293 -3.32 14.84 23.11
C LYS A 293 -1.81 15.01 23.02
N PRO A 294 -1.21 15.99 23.75
CA PRO A 294 0.24 16.29 23.68
C PRO A 294 1.14 15.07 23.93
N TYR A 295 0.81 14.21 24.90
CA TYR A 295 1.62 13.04 25.22
C TYR A 295 1.73 12.03 24.05
N ILE A 296 0.82 12.10 23.07
CA ILE A 296 0.89 11.28 21.85
C ILE A 296 2.05 11.75 20.99
N PHE A 297 2.22 13.07 20.85
CA PHE A 297 3.35 13.65 20.15
C PHE A 297 4.65 13.37 20.89
N ASP A 298 4.69 13.59 22.20
CA ASP A 298 5.91 13.43 23.03
C ASP A 298 6.52 12.02 22.91
N ARG A 299 5.68 10.99 22.87
CA ARG A 299 6.14 9.60 22.79
C ARG A 299 6.64 9.19 21.39
N MET A 300 6.21 9.92 20.33
CA MET A 300 6.57 9.64 18.96
C MET A 300 7.67 10.55 18.42
N THR A 301 8.08 11.55 19.20
CA THR A 301 9.10 12.53 18.81
C THR A 301 10.48 12.03 19.21
N TYR A 302 11.37 11.93 18.22
CA TYR A 302 12.74 11.45 18.38
C TYR A 302 13.73 12.55 18.77
N ILE A 303 13.24 13.77 18.99
CA ILE A 303 14.03 14.91 19.45
C ILE A 303 13.41 15.48 20.72
N LYS A 304 14.24 15.73 21.73
CA LYS A 304 13.86 16.32 23.02
C LYS A 304 14.65 17.58 23.29
N LYS A 305 14.23 18.34 24.28
CA LYS A 305 14.98 19.47 24.78
C LYS A 305 16.40 19.03 25.17
N GLY A 306 17.39 19.70 24.61
CA GLY A 306 18.81 19.42 24.82
C GLY A 306 19.44 18.49 23.77
N ASP A 307 18.67 17.80 22.95
CA ASP A 307 19.17 16.93 21.89
C ASP A 307 19.66 17.76 20.69
N PHE A 308 20.55 17.17 19.89
CA PHE A 308 20.97 17.77 18.61
C PHE A 308 19.82 17.72 17.60
N VAL A 309 19.65 18.79 16.85
CA VAL A 309 18.68 18.85 15.75
C VAL A 309 19.28 18.19 14.52
N THR A 310 19.03 16.87 14.38
CA THR A 310 19.55 16.08 13.27
C THR A 310 18.47 15.74 12.25
N GLU A 311 18.88 15.58 10.99
CA GLU A 311 18.01 15.13 9.90
C GLU A 311 17.30 13.81 10.23
N ASN A 312 18.05 12.86 10.80
CA ASN A 312 17.49 11.57 11.18
C ASN A 312 16.41 11.69 12.26
N ALA A 313 16.63 12.54 13.28
CA ALA A 313 15.65 12.75 14.35
C ALA A 313 14.37 13.41 13.83
N ILE A 314 14.51 14.41 12.95
CA ILE A 314 13.36 15.09 12.32
C ILE A 314 12.61 14.14 11.38
N THR A 315 13.32 13.47 10.48
CA THR A 315 12.72 12.55 9.49
C THR A 315 12.04 11.37 10.18
N SER A 316 12.68 10.79 11.21
CA SER A 316 12.09 9.70 11.99
C SER A 316 10.83 10.15 12.73
N THR A 317 10.80 11.36 13.26
CA THR A 317 9.61 11.93 13.90
C THR A 317 8.47 12.11 12.88
N ILE A 318 8.76 12.70 11.73
CA ILE A 318 7.79 12.88 10.65
C ILE A 318 7.23 11.53 10.19
N LYS A 319 8.09 10.55 9.96
CA LYS A 319 7.71 9.20 9.57
C LYS A 319 6.80 8.54 10.61
N GLU A 320 7.15 8.66 11.90
CA GLU A 320 6.33 8.11 12.97
C GLU A 320 4.94 8.75 13.04
N TYR A 321 4.86 10.08 12.81
CA TYR A 321 3.58 10.78 12.77
C TYR A 321 2.71 10.30 11.60
N TYR A 322 3.26 10.19 10.40
CA TYR A 322 2.53 9.66 9.23
C TYR A 322 2.07 8.21 9.41
N ARG A 323 2.88 7.38 10.08
CA ARG A 323 2.54 5.97 10.37
C ARG A 323 1.30 5.82 11.23
N THR A 324 0.97 6.81 12.06
CA THR A 324 -0.27 6.78 12.84
C THR A 324 -1.53 6.88 11.96
N GLY A 325 -1.39 7.41 10.75
CA GLY A 325 -2.51 7.76 9.88
C GLY A 325 -3.35 8.93 10.37
N LEU A 326 -2.92 9.62 11.45
CA LEU A 326 -3.65 10.74 12.05
C LEU A 326 -3.40 12.08 11.36
N PHE A 327 -2.31 12.20 10.61
CA PHE A 327 -1.87 13.47 10.02
C PHE A 327 -1.81 13.39 8.50
N SER A 328 -2.26 14.47 7.84
CA SER A 328 -2.15 14.65 6.38
C SER A 328 -0.92 15.45 5.98
N SER A 329 -0.45 16.34 6.87
CA SER A 329 0.78 17.12 6.69
C SER A 329 1.52 17.23 8.01
N VAL A 330 2.84 17.17 7.95
CA VAL A 330 3.76 17.39 9.08
C VAL A 330 4.91 18.22 8.58
N GLU A 331 5.00 19.46 9.02
CA GLU A 331 6.01 20.44 8.61
C GLU A 331 6.87 20.82 9.82
N PRO A 332 8.16 20.50 9.81
CA PRO A 332 9.07 20.95 10.86
C PRO A 332 9.45 22.41 10.61
N LYS A 333 9.28 23.27 11.60
CA LYS A 333 9.83 24.62 11.65
C LYS A 333 10.94 24.66 12.68
N ILE A 334 12.13 25.08 12.26
CA ILE A 334 13.31 25.15 13.10
C ILE A 334 13.75 26.62 13.12
N GLU A 335 13.60 27.26 14.25
CA GLU A 335 13.88 28.67 14.44
C GLU A 335 14.98 28.86 15.49
N LYS A 336 15.70 29.98 15.44
CA LYS A 336 16.64 30.33 16.49
C LYS A 336 15.87 30.62 17.78
N ASN A 337 16.37 30.14 18.91
CA ASN A 337 15.77 30.47 20.19
C ASN A 337 16.03 31.92 20.55
N ALA A 338 15.02 32.60 21.08
CA ALA A 338 15.08 34.04 21.38
C ALA A 338 16.01 34.40 22.54
N GLU A 339 16.17 33.45 23.51
CA GLU A 339 17.02 33.68 24.70
C GLU A 339 18.47 33.20 24.46
N ASP A 340 18.66 32.23 23.61
CA ASP A 340 19.98 31.63 23.32
C ASP A 340 20.08 31.29 21.82
N ALA A 341 20.72 32.18 21.06
CA ALA A 341 20.88 32.06 19.61
C ALA A 341 21.66 30.81 19.18
N SER A 342 22.42 30.17 20.10
CA SER A 342 23.12 28.89 19.83
C SER A 342 22.16 27.70 19.81
N LYS A 343 20.95 27.84 20.34
CA LYS A 343 19.91 26.80 20.41
C LYS A 343 18.81 27.02 19.37
N ARG A 344 17.97 25.99 19.20
CA ARG A 344 16.88 26.00 18.23
C ARG A 344 15.55 25.64 18.91
N ASP A 345 14.50 26.37 18.56
CA ASP A 345 13.13 25.98 18.83
C ASP A 345 12.61 25.15 17.67
N VAL A 346 12.23 23.91 17.95
CA VAL A 346 11.68 22.99 16.98
C VAL A 346 10.17 22.92 17.15
N THR A 347 9.41 23.29 16.11
CA THR A 347 7.96 23.22 16.12
C THR A 347 7.48 22.32 14.98
N PHE A 348 6.76 21.24 15.32
CA PHE A 348 6.07 20.44 14.33
C PHE A 348 4.67 21.03 14.08
N VAL A 349 4.46 21.58 12.89
CA VAL A 349 3.17 22.09 12.45
C VAL A 349 2.45 20.96 11.72
N VAL A 350 1.30 20.53 12.26
CA VAL A 350 0.59 19.34 11.76
C VAL A 350 -0.81 19.71 11.27
N THR A 351 -1.26 19.02 10.23
CA THR A 351 -2.66 19.01 9.78
C THR A 351 -3.26 17.64 10.14
N GLU A 352 -4.25 17.64 11.06
CA GLU A 352 -4.91 16.39 11.45
C GLU A 352 -5.89 15.92 10.37
N ARG A 353 -5.90 14.62 10.09
CA ARG A 353 -6.93 13.99 9.27
C ARG A 353 -8.23 13.82 10.06
N PRO A 354 -9.40 13.80 9.41
CA PRO A 354 -10.61 13.28 10.01
C PRO A 354 -10.37 11.83 10.44
N THR A 355 -10.51 11.53 11.73
CA THR A 355 -10.26 10.20 12.30
C THR A 355 -11.51 9.38 12.46
N THR A 356 -12.65 10.04 12.52
CA THR A 356 -13.98 9.41 12.53
C THR A 356 -14.37 9.11 11.08
N SER A 357 -14.73 7.86 10.83
CA SER A 357 -15.21 7.41 9.53
C SER A 357 -16.53 6.68 9.67
N ILE A 358 -17.38 6.90 8.68
CA ILE A 358 -18.63 6.16 8.47
C ILE A 358 -18.45 5.45 7.14
N ASN A 359 -18.33 4.12 7.18
CA ASN A 359 -18.18 3.31 5.98
C ASN A 359 -19.49 2.56 5.75
N ALA A 360 -20.19 2.89 4.68
CA ALA A 360 -21.33 2.13 4.20
C ALA A 360 -20.89 1.24 3.06
N GLN A 361 -21.33 -0.03 3.07
CA GLN A 361 -21.04 -0.97 1.99
C GLN A 361 -22.31 -1.65 1.53
N VAL A 362 -22.38 -1.91 0.23
CA VAL A 362 -23.41 -2.71 -0.40
C VAL A 362 -22.73 -3.70 -1.33
N ALA A 363 -23.05 -4.98 -1.20
CA ALA A 363 -22.51 -6.03 -2.05
C ALA A 363 -23.61 -7.01 -2.45
N TYR A 364 -23.48 -7.62 -3.59
CA TYR A 364 -24.36 -8.70 -4.05
C TYR A 364 -23.53 -9.96 -4.29
N GLU A 365 -23.89 -11.00 -3.60
CA GLU A 365 -23.37 -12.33 -3.83
C GLU A 365 -24.50 -13.30 -4.15
N SER A 366 -24.30 -14.17 -5.15
CA SER A 366 -25.34 -15.12 -5.59
C SER A 366 -25.82 -16.04 -4.45
N LYS A 367 -24.93 -16.38 -3.51
CA LYS A 367 -25.26 -17.22 -2.34
C LYS A 367 -25.88 -16.41 -1.19
N GLU A 368 -25.38 -15.25 -0.91
CA GLU A 368 -25.80 -14.42 0.24
C GLU A 368 -26.89 -13.40 -0.09
N GLY A 369 -27.11 -13.13 -1.39
CA GLY A 369 -28.01 -12.08 -1.86
C GLY A 369 -27.41 -10.70 -1.76
N LEU A 370 -28.24 -9.67 -1.69
CA LEU A 370 -27.83 -8.31 -1.44
C LEU A 370 -27.48 -8.18 0.04
N THR A 371 -26.28 -7.68 0.32
CA THR A 371 -25.81 -7.39 1.68
C THR A 371 -25.51 -5.90 1.80
N GLY A 372 -25.84 -5.31 2.93
CA GLY A 372 -25.50 -3.94 3.27
C GLY A 372 -24.83 -3.89 4.64
N GLY A 373 -23.87 -2.99 4.78
CA GLY A 373 -23.15 -2.83 6.03
C GLY A 373 -22.85 -1.37 6.37
N LEU A 374 -22.79 -1.10 7.65
CA LEU A 374 -22.36 0.18 8.21
C LEU A 374 -21.27 -0.07 9.24
N THR A 375 -20.16 0.64 9.11
CA THR A 375 -19.09 0.67 10.09
C THR A 375 -18.84 2.09 10.53
N LEU A 376 -18.96 2.32 11.83
CA LEU A 376 -18.53 3.55 12.49
C LEU A 376 -17.19 3.29 13.16
N ALA A 377 -16.19 4.10 12.86
CA ALA A 377 -14.87 3.97 13.48
C ALA A 377 -14.26 5.33 13.79
N ASP A 378 -13.52 5.41 14.90
CA ASP A 378 -12.67 6.57 15.21
C ASP A 378 -11.29 6.06 15.61
N LYS A 379 -10.29 6.36 14.80
CA LYS A 379 -8.87 6.00 15.02
C LYS A 379 -8.15 6.89 16.04
N ASN A 380 -8.80 7.94 16.48
CA ASN A 380 -8.25 8.85 17.48
C ASN A 380 -9.29 9.18 18.54
N PHE A 381 -9.92 8.14 19.09
CA PHE A 381 -10.97 8.29 20.09
C PHE A 381 -10.48 9.11 21.28
N LEU A 382 -11.22 10.16 21.60
CA LEU A 382 -10.87 11.17 22.61
C LEU A 382 -9.47 11.82 22.43
N GLY A 383 -8.90 11.78 21.23
CA GLY A 383 -7.56 12.30 20.93
C GLY A 383 -6.41 11.45 21.49
N ARG A 384 -6.65 10.19 21.81
CA ARG A 384 -5.70 9.29 22.49
C ARG A 384 -5.03 8.28 21.57
N GLN A 385 -5.22 8.41 20.24
CA GLN A 385 -4.76 7.43 19.24
C GLN A 385 -5.35 6.02 19.51
N GLN A 386 -6.51 5.97 20.13
CA GLN A 386 -7.24 4.73 20.36
C GLN A 386 -8.19 4.49 19.20
N ASP A 387 -8.21 3.28 18.66
CA ASP A 387 -9.09 2.87 17.58
C ASP A 387 -10.33 2.18 18.19
N VAL A 388 -11.49 2.74 17.93
CA VAL A 388 -12.79 2.19 18.34
C VAL A 388 -13.63 1.99 17.10
N SER A 389 -14.20 0.81 16.93
CA SER A 389 -15.12 0.56 15.82
C SER A 389 -16.34 -0.24 16.23
N ILE A 390 -17.45 0.05 15.58
CA ILE A 390 -18.69 -0.71 15.62
C ILE A 390 -19.11 -0.97 14.18
N SER A 391 -19.31 -2.24 13.84
CA SER A 391 -19.74 -2.66 12.50
C SER A 391 -21.04 -3.44 12.61
N ALA A 392 -21.96 -3.18 11.69
CA ALA A 392 -23.18 -3.94 11.54
C ALA A 392 -23.44 -4.20 10.05
N ASN A 393 -23.50 -5.46 9.66
CA ASN A 393 -23.76 -5.91 8.30
C ASN A 393 -25.06 -6.73 8.28
N PHE A 394 -25.87 -6.56 7.25
CA PHE A 394 -27.16 -7.23 7.08
C PHE A 394 -27.29 -7.73 5.65
N GLY A 395 -27.84 -8.92 5.49
CA GLY A 395 -28.10 -9.54 4.20
C GLY A 395 -29.57 -9.85 4.01
N THR A 396 -30.03 -9.77 2.75
CA THR A 396 -31.45 -10.01 2.39
C THR A 396 -31.93 -11.42 2.72
N LYS A 397 -31.01 -12.38 2.87
CA LYS A 397 -31.35 -13.76 3.30
C LYS A 397 -31.38 -13.92 4.82
N GLY A 398 -31.33 -12.82 5.58
CA GLY A 398 -31.40 -12.81 7.04
C GLY A 398 -30.04 -13.08 7.71
N ASN A 399 -28.96 -12.91 6.98
CA ASN A 399 -27.61 -12.88 7.54
C ASN A 399 -27.40 -11.54 8.23
N TYR A 400 -26.69 -11.53 9.34
CA TYR A 400 -26.19 -10.33 9.97
C TYR A 400 -24.91 -10.58 10.74
N ASP A 401 -24.08 -9.56 10.84
CA ASP A 401 -22.81 -9.58 11.53
C ASP A 401 -22.66 -8.27 12.29
N ILE A 402 -22.54 -8.35 13.60
CA ILE A 402 -22.34 -7.19 14.47
C ILE A 402 -21.03 -7.41 15.21
N SER A 403 -20.14 -6.43 15.16
CA SER A 403 -18.87 -6.49 15.86
C SER A 403 -18.50 -5.14 16.45
N THR A 404 -17.77 -5.17 17.55
CA THR A 404 -17.17 -3.99 18.17
C THR A 404 -15.72 -4.29 18.51
N SER A 405 -14.86 -3.31 18.34
CA SER A 405 -13.46 -3.41 18.71
C SER A 405 -12.93 -2.14 19.35
N PHE A 406 -11.97 -2.35 20.22
CA PHE A 406 -11.13 -1.32 20.82
C PHE A 406 -9.68 -1.72 20.65
N PHE A 407 -8.81 -0.79 20.28
CA PHE A 407 -7.38 -1.01 20.18
C PHE A 407 -6.60 0.23 20.57
N ASP A 408 -5.71 0.09 21.55
CA ASP A 408 -4.71 1.10 21.92
C ASP A 408 -3.35 0.64 21.43
N PRO A 409 -2.78 1.28 20.40
CA PRO A 409 -1.50 0.86 19.78
C PRO A 409 -0.30 1.18 20.67
N TRP A 410 -0.47 2.01 21.69
CA TRP A 410 0.59 2.38 22.62
C TRP A 410 0.03 2.88 23.94
N LEU A 411 -0.18 1.98 24.85
CA LEU A 411 -0.73 2.28 26.18
C LEU A 411 0.12 3.34 26.90
N LYS A 412 -0.54 4.38 27.43
CA LYS A 412 0.11 5.49 28.11
C LYS A 412 1.01 5.01 29.26
N GLY A 413 2.21 5.58 29.36
CA GLY A 413 3.19 5.22 30.40
C GLY A 413 3.98 3.93 30.15
N THR A 414 3.82 3.30 28.98
CA THR A 414 4.53 2.07 28.63
C THR A 414 5.52 2.27 27.49
N LYS A 415 6.43 1.30 27.31
CA LYS A 415 7.32 1.24 26.15
C LYS A 415 6.65 0.46 25.00
N ARG A 416 5.72 1.11 24.25
CA ARG A 416 5.01 0.55 23.08
C ARG A 416 4.22 -0.72 23.37
N LEU A 417 3.58 -0.80 24.57
CA LEU A 417 2.64 -1.88 24.86
C LEU A 417 1.32 -1.59 24.14
N GLN A 418 0.80 -2.58 23.44
CA GLN A 418 -0.48 -2.54 22.74
C GLN A 418 -1.52 -3.32 23.52
N LEU A 419 -2.75 -2.81 23.55
CA LEU A 419 -3.88 -3.47 24.16
C LEU A 419 -5.10 -3.35 23.28
N GLY A 420 -5.79 -4.47 23.06
CA GLY A 420 -7.03 -4.48 22.28
C GLY A 420 -8.05 -5.47 22.83
N ALA A 421 -9.30 -5.24 22.48
CA ALA A 421 -10.40 -6.14 22.77
C ALA A 421 -11.39 -6.10 21.61
N SER A 422 -12.02 -7.23 21.31
CA SER A 422 -13.10 -7.28 20.33
C SER A 422 -14.18 -8.26 20.74
N LEU A 423 -15.41 -7.93 20.39
CA LEU A 423 -16.57 -8.78 20.53
C LEU A 423 -17.28 -8.88 19.18
N PHE A 424 -17.82 -10.03 18.87
CA PHE A 424 -18.57 -10.22 17.62
C PHE A 424 -19.72 -11.19 17.81
N PHE A 425 -20.77 -10.94 17.03
CA PHE A 425 -21.95 -11.77 16.96
C PHE A 425 -22.42 -11.82 15.51
N LYS A 426 -22.48 -13.01 14.93
CA LYS A 426 -22.83 -13.21 13.52
C LYS A 426 -23.94 -14.24 13.41
N ARG A 427 -24.91 -14.00 12.54
CA ARG A 427 -25.87 -14.99 12.08
C ARG A 427 -25.61 -15.29 10.61
N ASP A 428 -25.35 -16.53 10.30
CA ASP A 428 -25.18 -17.03 8.95
C ASP A 428 -26.37 -17.92 8.59
N ARG A 429 -27.14 -17.50 7.59
CA ARG A 429 -28.27 -18.24 7.04
C ARG A 429 -27.97 -18.84 5.68
N THR A 430 -26.72 -18.92 5.28
CA THR A 430 -26.35 -19.45 3.96
C THR A 430 -26.90 -20.86 3.81
N LYS A 431 -27.84 -21.04 2.86
CA LYS A 431 -28.44 -22.35 2.58
C LYS A 431 -27.36 -23.29 2.08
N ARG A 432 -26.95 -24.26 2.89
CA ARG A 432 -26.05 -25.34 2.50
C ARG A 432 -26.79 -26.49 1.74
N ASN A 433 -27.97 -26.21 1.24
CA ASN A 433 -28.81 -27.19 0.55
C ASN A 433 -28.21 -27.74 -0.75
N ASP A 434 -27.41 -26.90 -1.44
CA ASP A 434 -26.92 -27.26 -2.80
C ASP A 434 -25.98 -28.47 -2.80
N LEU A 435 -25.25 -28.68 -1.72
CA LEU A 435 -24.35 -29.81 -1.56
C LEU A 435 -25.09 -31.11 -1.23
N LEU A 436 -26.16 -31.05 -0.47
CA LEU A 436 -26.95 -32.22 -0.06
C LEU A 436 -27.91 -32.64 -1.16
N GLU A 437 -28.52 -31.71 -1.93
CA GLU A 437 -29.40 -32.05 -3.05
C GLU A 437 -28.61 -32.58 -4.24
N SER A 438 -27.51 -32.02 -4.59
CA SER A 438 -26.65 -32.55 -5.66
C SER A 438 -26.07 -33.92 -5.31
N TYR A 439 -25.82 -34.16 -4.01
CA TYR A 439 -25.31 -35.39 -3.50
C TYR A 439 -26.34 -36.53 -3.55
N LYS A 440 -27.57 -36.23 -3.21
CA LYS A 440 -28.69 -37.21 -3.23
C LYS A 440 -29.04 -37.64 -4.63
N ASN A 441 -29.27 -36.70 -5.53
CA ASN A 441 -29.70 -36.98 -6.89
C ASN A 441 -28.60 -37.57 -7.75
N PHE A 442 -27.34 -37.20 -7.50
CA PHE A 442 -26.24 -37.67 -8.34
C PHE A 442 -25.85 -39.12 -8.06
N GLU A 443 -25.80 -39.57 -6.81
CA GLU A 443 -25.25 -40.85 -6.47
C GLU A 443 -26.25 -41.98 -6.49
N PHE A 444 -27.37 -41.80 -5.83
CA PHE A 444 -28.35 -42.86 -5.74
C PHE A 444 -29.02 -43.10 -7.11
N SER A 445 -29.32 -42.00 -7.81
CA SER A 445 -29.86 -42.03 -9.17
C SER A 445 -28.85 -42.53 -10.21
N LYS A 446 -27.58 -42.16 -10.13
CA LYS A 446 -26.56 -42.54 -11.11
C LYS A 446 -26.13 -44.01 -10.97
N ASN A 447 -26.04 -44.52 -9.75
CA ASN A 447 -25.57 -45.87 -9.49
C ASN A 447 -26.69 -46.91 -9.51
N ASN A 448 -27.90 -46.49 -9.15
CA ASN A 448 -29.03 -47.47 -8.98
C ASN A 448 -30.23 -47.13 -9.88
N LYS A 449 -30.18 -46.11 -10.75
CA LYS A 449 -31.28 -45.69 -11.65
C LYS A 449 -32.66 -45.53 -11.00
N VAL A 450 -32.70 -45.29 -9.66
CA VAL A 450 -33.94 -45.15 -8.89
C VAL A 450 -34.06 -43.70 -8.41
N GLU A 451 -35.18 -43.06 -8.69
CA GLU A 451 -35.56 -41.82 -8.04
C GLU A 451 -35.95 -42.10 -6.57
N LEU A 452 -35.21 -41.54 -5.64
CA LEU A 452 -35.53 -41.59 -4.23
C LEU A 452 -36.87 -40.91 -3.95
N PRO A 453 -37.72 -41.52 -3.13
CA PRO A 453 -38.97 -40.88 -2.73
C PRO A 453 -38.73 -39.45 -2.16
N TYR A 454 -39.56 -38.51 -2.58
CA TYR A 454 -39.45 -37.09 -2.20
C TYR A 454 -39.36 -36.88 -0.68
N GLN A 455 -39.95 -37.72 0.14
CA GLN A 455 -39.91 -37.70 1.60
C GLN A 455 -38.49 -37.92 2.15
N LEU A 456 -37.66 -38.70 1.49
CA LEU A 456 -36.25 -38.95 1.85
C LEU A 456 -35.34 -37.78 1.46
N ALA A 457 -35.70 -37.07 0.42
CA ALA A 457 -34.97 -35.93 -0.08
C ALA A 457 -35.09 -34.68 0.80
N ASN A 458 -36.22 -34.50 1.48
CA ASN A 458 -36.58 -33.23 2.15
C ASN A 458 -36.26 -33.12 3.64
N THR A 459 -35.64 -34.13 4.25
CA THR A 459 -35.49 -34.20 5.71
C THR A 459 -34.22 -33.54 6.29
N VAL A 460 -33.34 -32.99 5.48
CA VAL A 460 -32.11 -32.35 5.99
C VAL A 460 -31.92 -30.96 5.40
N ARG A 461 -32.33 -29.97 6.13
CA ARG A 461 -31.98 -28.56 5.82
C ARG A 461 -31.11 -28.03 6.94
N ALA A 462 -29.86 -27.73 6.63
CA ALA A 462 -29.02 -26.93 7.51
C ALA A 462 -29.35 -25.47 7.22
N GLU A 463 -29.68 -24.68 8.22
CA GLU A 463 -30.31 -23.39 7.99
C GLU A 463 -29.53 -22.21 8.51
N GLY A 464 -28.47 -22.44 9.11
CA GLY A 464 -27.63 -21.33 9.57
C GLY A 464 -27.02 -21.57 10.94
N SER A 465 -26.17 -20.68 11.31
CA SER A 465 -25.50 -20.71 12.59
C SER A 465 -25.40 -19.34 13.20
N TYR A 466 -25.45 -19.28 14.52
CA TYR A 466 -24.96 -18.14 15.29
C TYR A 466 -23.50 -18.35 15.61
N VAL A 467 -22.70 -17.33 15.35
CA VAL A 467 -21.29 -17.32 15.70
C VAL A 467 -21.06 -16.16 16.65
N TYR A 468 -20.46 -16.41 17.79
CA TYR A 468 -20.23 -15.38 18.78
C TYR A 468 -18.89 -15.59 19.47
N GLY A 469 -18.31 -14.52 19.91
CA GLY A 469 -17.04 -14.62 20.60
C GLY A 469 -16.41 -13.29 20.93
N GLY A 470 -15.23 -13.39 21.52
CA GLY A 470 -14.43 -12.24 21.83
C GLY A 470 -12.95 -12.58 21.86
N SER A 471 -12.14 -11.55 21.72
CA SER A 471 -10.68 -11.67 21.82
C SER A 471 -10.08 -10.51 22.59
N LEU A 472 -8.97 -10.77 23.27
CA LEU A 472 -8.06 -9.76 23.77
C LEU A 472 -6.81 -9.75 22.89
N THR A 473 -6.16 -8.60 22.79
CA THR A 473 -4.89 -8.46 22.10
C THR A 473 -3.91 -7.80 23.04
N VAL A 474 -2.78 -8.43 23.28
CA VAL A 474 -1.66 -7.83 23.99
C VAL A 474 -0.47 -7.86 23.03
N GLY A 475 0.15 -6.72 22.80
CA GLY A 475 1.26 -6.60 21.88
C GLY A 475 2.37 -5.74 22.43
N LYS A 476 3.56 -5.88 21.87
CA LYS A 476 4.70 -5.05 22.18
C LYS A 476 5.46 -4.67 20.91
N GLY A 477 5.65 -3.36 20.72
CA GLY A 477 6.61 -2.86 19.74
C GLY A 477 8.03 -3.03 20.26
N ILE A 478 8.86 -3.78 19.55
CA ILE A 478 10.29 -3.95 19.84
C ILE A 478 11.01 -2.68 19.41
N ASN A 479 10.72 -2.20 18.26
CA ASN A 479 11.14 -0.90 17.71
C ASN A 479 9.99 -0.26 16.94
N SER A 480 10.26 0.75 16.09
CA SER A 480 9.26 1.39 15.25
C SER A 480 8.61 0.46 14.23
N ASP A 481 9.33 -0.55 13.78
CA ASP A 481 8.99 -1.37 12.62
C ASP A 481 8.53 -2.78 12.98
N VAL A 482 8.90 -3.28 14.18
CA VAL A 482 8.67 -4.66 14.61
C VAL A 482 7.73 -4.72 15.80
N PHE A 483 6.66 -5.50 15.66
CA PHE A 483 5.65 -5.72 16.69
C PHE A 483 5.42 -7.22 16.90
N VAL A 484 5.30 -7.62 18.17
CA VAL A 484 4.91 -8.97 18.56
C VAL A 484 3.59 -8.89 19.30
N THR A 485 2.65 -9.77 18.97
CA THR A 485 1.32 -9.80 19.56
C THR A 485 0.93 -11.21 20.00
N ILE A 486 0.15 -11.28 21.07
CA ILE A 486 -0.59 -12.48 21.45
C ILE A 486 -2.07 -12.12 21.54
N LYS A 487 -2.91 -12.93 20.91
CA LYS A 487 -4.35 -12.71 20.84
C LYS A 487 -5.11 -13.95 21.29
N PRO A 488 -5.36 -14.12 22.60
CA PRO A 488 -6.31 -15.11 23.09
C PRO A 488 -7.73 -14.79 22.61
N ARG A 489 -8.48 -15.83 22.23
CA ARG A 489 -9.83 -15.73 21.70
C ARG A 489 -10.70 -16.87 22.26
N ILE A 490 -11.93 -16.54 22.60
CA ILE A 490 -13.02 -17.50 22.84
C ILE A 490 -14.07 -17.33 21.74
N TYR A 491 -14.55 -18.43 21.23
CA TYR A 491 -15.40 -18.47 20.07
C TYR A 491 -16.39 -19.61 20.17
N GLY A 492 -17.66 -19.33 19.87
CA GLY A 492 -18.73 -20.32 19.88
C GLY A 492 -19.52 -20.30 18.59
N ILE A 493 -19.89 -21.48 18.11
CA ILE A 493 -20.89 -21.67 17.07
C ILE A 493 -22.07 -22.44 17.64
N LYS A 494 -23.25 -21.92 17.36
CA LYS A 494 -24.51 -22.57 17.65
C LYS A 494 -25.36 -22.61 16.40
N THR A 495 -25.66 -23.76 15.90
CA THR A 495 -26.50 -23.95 14.73
C THR A 495 -27.97 -23.73 15.08
N THR A 496 -28.69 -23.07 14.20
CA THR A 496 -30.12 -22.81 14.34
C THR A 496 -30.94 -23.63 13.37
N ASN A 497 -32.14 -23.98 13.82
CA ASN A 497 -33.15 -24.60 12.97
C ASN A 497 -33.66 -23.59 11.96
N ALA A 498 -34.02 -24.07 10.77
CA ALA A 498 -34.70 -23.29 9.75
C ALA A 498 -36.03 -22.74 10.21
N GLU A 499 -36.09 -21.47 10.41
CA GLU A 499 -37.34 -20.77 10.44
C GLU A 499 -37.72 -20.32 9.05
N GLY A 500 -38.34 -21.13 8.26
CA GLY A 500 -38.81 -20.74 6.93
C GLY A 500 -39.87 -21.64 6.36
N ILE A 501 -39.95 -22.88 6.88
CA ILE A 501 -41.01 -23.81 6.55
C ILE A 501 -41.69 -24.20 7.84
N LYS A 502 -42.54 -23.32 8.34
CA LYS A 502 -43.54 -23.67 9.36
C LYS A 502 -44.54 -24.63 8.73
N SER A 503 -44.20 -25.88 8.61
CA SER A 503 -45.17 -26.93 8.68
C SER A 503 -45.67 -26.91 10.12
N LYS A 504 -46.94 -26.55 10.34
CA LYS A 504 -47.59 -26.60 11.64
C LYS A 504 -47.55 -28.00 12.31
N LYS A 505 -47.04 -29.02 11.60
CA LYS A 505 -46.93 -30.42 12.06
C LYS A 505 -45.57 -30.79 12.66
N ASP A 506 -44.53 -30.04 12.46
CA ASP A 506 -43.19 -30.44 12.94
C ASP A 506 -42.73 -29.66 14.18
N LYS A 507 -43.63 -29.54 15.16
CA LYS A 507 -43.24 -29.12 16.51
C LYS A 507 -42.48 -30.27 17.17
N GLY A 508 -41.14 -30.25 17.10
CA GLY A 508 -40.36 -31.04 18.01
C GLY A 508 -39.16 -31.87 17.54
N THR A 509 -38.76 -31.84 16.30
CA THR A 509 -37.48 -32.45 15.91
C THR A 509 -36.33 -31.44 16.06
N PRO A 510 -35.49 -31.55 17.08
CA PRO A 510 -34.30 -30.73 17.16
C PRO A 510 -33.35 -31.18 16.04
N GLN A 511 -33.20 -30.35 15.03
CA GLN A 511 -32.17 -30.54 14.04
C GLN A 511 -30.85 -30.14 14.69
N VAL A 512 -29.98 -31.12 14.92
CA VAL A 512 -28.69 -30.86 15.57
C VAL A 512 -27.64 -30.68 14.48
N PHE A 513 -27.03 -29.51 14.49
CA PHE A 513 -25.85 -29.22 13.67
C PHE A 513 -24.76 -28.70 14.58
N VAL A 514 -23.58 -28.59 14.09
CA VAL A 514 -22.35 -28.31 14.79
C VAL A 514 -22.43 -27.19 15.83
N ASP A 515 -22.59 -27.52 17.10
CA ASP A 515 -22.44 -26.61 18.22
C ASP A 515 -21.08 -26.86 18.85
N TYR A 516 -20.19 -25.91 18.79
CA TYR A 516 -18.91 -26.01 19.48
C TYR A 516 -18.46 -24.71 20.11
N THR A 517 -17.64 -24.86 21.15
CA THR A 517 -16.92 -23.77 21.76
C THR A 517 -15.44 -24.09 21.71
N LEU A 518 -14.66 -23.16 21.22
CA LEU A 518 -13.21 -23.28 21.17
C LEU A 518 -12.55 -22.09 21.84
N GLY A 519 -11.35 -22.29 22.31
CA GLY A 519 -10.42 -21.26 22.68
C GLY A 519 -9.18 -21.36 21.84
N SER A 520 -8.60 -20.25 21.49
CA SER A 520 -7.36 -20.20 20.74
C SER A 520 -6.48 -19.05 21.22
N ALA A 521 -5.19 -19.14 20.91
CA ALA A 521 -4.24 -18.06 21.06
C ALA A 521 -3.51 -17.88 19.73
N THR A 522 -3.52 -16.67 19.18
CA THR A 522 -2.77 -16.31 18.00
C THR A 522 -1.52 -15.57 18.42
N LEU A 523 -0.35 -16.08 18.04
CA LEU A 523 0.92 -15.37 18.09
C LEU A 523 1.13 -14.66 16.77
N GLY A 524 1.49 -13.38 16.81
CA GLY A 524 1.71 -12.55 15.63
C GLY A 524 3.05 -11.84 15.68
N LEU A 525 3.76 -11.82 14.54
CA LEU A 525 4.93 -11.02 14.28
C LEU A 525 4.62 -10.11 13.10
N THR A 526 4.72 -8.81 13.30
CA THR A 526 4.53 -7.79 12.26
C THR A 526 5.82 -7.01 12.06
N TYR A 527 6.26 -6.90 10.80
CA TYR A 527 7.30 -5.99 10.35
C TYR A 527 6.69 -5.01 9.35
N ASP A 528 6.68 -3.71 9.67
CA ASP A 528 6.03 -2.67 8.88
C ASP A 528 6.95 -1.47 8.67
N THR A 529 7.43 -1.28 7.44
CA THR A 529 8.28 -0.16 7.01
C THR A 529 7.59 0.74 5.99
N ARG A 530 6.28 0.58 5.77
CA ARG A 530 5.54 1.37 4.78
C ARG A 530 5.63 2.86 5.07
N ASP A 531 5.67 3.65 4.02
CA ASP A 531 5.66 5.12 4.08
C ASP A 531 4.29 5.66 4.52
N ASP A 532 3.20 5.05 4.10
CA ASP A 532 1.82 5.36 4.52
C ASP A 532 1.05 4.06 4.79
N ALA A 533 0.30 4.02 5.88
CA ALA A 533 -0.47 2.83 6.26
C ALA A 533 -1.72 2.62 5.38
N ALA A 534 -2.28 3.71 4.81
CA ALA A 534 -3.52 3.69 4.04
C ALA A 534 -3.28 3.55 2.53
N ILE A 535 -2.30 4.29 1.98
CA ILE A 535 -1.97 4.32 0.55
C ILE A 535 -0.45 4.20 0.40
N PRO A 536 0.12 3.03 0.69
CA PRO A 536 1.57 2.86 0.62
C PRO A 536 2.08 2.89 -0.81
N LYS A 537 3.16 3.64 -1.01
CA LYS A 537 3.91 3.73 -2.28
C LYS A 537 5.31 3.12 -2.17
N SER A 538 5.83 2.98 -0.96
CA SER A 538 7.15 2.38 -0.69
C SER A 538 7.18 1.65 0.66
N GLY A 539 8.17 0.76 0.82
CA GLY A 539 8.33 -0.03 2.03
C GLY A 539 7.67 -1.40 1.96
N SER A 540 7.59 -2.07 3.10
CA SER A 540 7.11 -3.45 3.20
C SER A 540 6.24 -3.66 4.43
N LEU A 541 5.33 -4.62 4.36
CA LEU A 541 4.56 -5.14 5.49
C LEU A 541 4.64 -6.66 5.47
N ILE A 542 5.12 -7.26 6.55
CA ILE A 542 5.15 -8.71 6.71
C ILE A 542 4.41 -9.06 8.00
N ASN A 543 3.35 -9.84 7.87
CA ASN A 543 2.59 -10.37 8.99
C ASN A 543 2.70 -11.89 8.99
N LEU A 544 3.30 -12.44 10.03
CA LEU A 544 3.33 -13.88 10.30
C LEU A 544 2.48 -14.15 11.52
N THR A 545 1.47 -15.00 11.40
CA THR A 545 0.61 -15.38 12.51
C THR A 545 0.51 -16.90 12.63
N THR A 546 0.56 -17.39 13.89
CA THR A 546 0.31 -18.79 14.21
C THR A 546 -0.79 -18.85 15.25
N GLU A 547 -1.91 -19.45 14.92
CA GLU A 547 -3.01 -19.70 15.83
C GLU A 547 -2.95 -21.14 16.34
N LEU A 548 -2.95 -21.31 17.62
CA LEU A 548 -3.10 -22.59 18.32
C LEU A 548 -4.46 -22.60 18.98
N GLY A 549 -5.29 -23.59 18.67
CA GLY A 549 -6.63 -23.66 19.17
C GLY A 549 -7.01 -25.03 19.67
N TYR A 550 -8.00 -25.05 20.55
CA TYR A 550 -8.57 -26.25 21.13
C TYR A 550 -10.08 -26.16 21.21
N ILE A 551 -10.76 -27.21 20.78
CA ILE A 551 -12.21 -27.34 20.86
C ILE A 551 -12.54 -28.04 22.17
N PHE A 552 -13.15 -27.36 23.15
CA PHE A 552 -13.38 -27.90 24.47
C PHE A 552 -14.79 -28.50 24.61
N ARG A 553 -15.78 -27.92 23.98
CA ARG A 553 -17.16 -28.35 24.08
C ARG A 553 -17.69 -28.54 22.67
N GLU A 554 -18.23 -29.70 22.44
CA GLU A 554 -18.75 -30.06 21.16
C GLU A 554 -20.01 -30.92 21.30
N LYS A 555 -21.05 -30.51 20.59
CA LYS A 555 -22.18 -31.33 20.21
C LYS A 555 -22.28 -31.21 18.71
N SER A 556 -21.75 -32.15 17.98
CA SER A 556 -21.74 -31.96 16.54
C SER A 556 -21.84 -33.21 15.75
N LEU A 557 -22.63 -33.08 14.72
CA LEU A 557 -22.61 -33.91 13.55
C LEU A 557 -21.98 -33.14 12.42
N THR A 558 -20.86 -33.58 11.90
CA THR A 558 -20.35 -33.04 10.66
C THR A 558 -21.33 -33.39 9.55
N GLN A 559 -21.50 -32.51 8.54
CA GLN A 559 -22.27 -32.87 7.34
C GLN A 559 -21.78 -34.18 6.72
N LYS A 560 -20.49 -34.46 6.83
CA LYS A 560 -19.86 -35.71 6.40
C LYS A 560 -20.39 -36.89 7.20
N ALA A 561 -20.41 -36.81 8.52
CA ALA A 561 -20.92 -37.92 9.37
C ALA A 561 -22.39 -38.18 9.10
N ILE A 562 -23.21 -37.14 8.94
CA ILE A 562 -24.63 -37.24 8.56
C ILE A 562 -24.77 -37.90 7.19
N SER A 563 -23.98 -37.43 6.24
CA SER A 563 -24.01 -37.94 4.87
C SER A 563 -23.55 -39.40 4.81
N ASP A 564 -22.43 -39.72 5.47
CA ASP A 564 -21.86 -41.08 5.48
C ASP A 564 -22.83 -42.06 6.15
N PHE A 565 -23.34 -41.73 7.31
CA PHE A 565 -24.30 -42.54 8.05
C PHE A 565 -25.62 -42.74 7.26
N ARG A 566 -26.16 -41.68 6.67
CA ARG A 566 -27.37 -41.77 5.86
C ARG A 566 -27.14 -42.56 4.59
N THR A 567 -26.03 -42.35 3.89
CA THR A 567 -25.71 -43.12 2.68
C THR A 567 -25.61 -44.63 2.99
N GLU A 568 -24.93 -44.97 4.09
CA GLU A 568 -24.83 -46.35 4.54
C GLU A 568 -26.20 -46.97 4.90
N LYS A 569 -26.99 -46.21 5.68
CA LYS A 569 -28.34 -46.68 6.09
C LYS A 569 -29.32 -46.69 4.92
N LEU A 570 -29.26 -45.70 4.01
CA LEU A 570 -30.05 -45.66 2.79
C LEU A 570 -29.68 -46.83 1.84
N LEU A 571 -28.38 -47.10 1.71
CA LEU A 571 -27.92 -48.23 0.91
C LEU A 571 -28.41 -49.56 1.49
N LYS A 572 -28.35 -49.71 2.83
CA LYS A 572 -28.87 -50.85 3.56
C LYS A 572 -30.40 -50.98 3.41
N ALA A 573 -31.11 -49.88 3.59
CA ALA A 573 -32.57 -49.84 3.41
C ALA A 573 -32.98 -50.14 1.95
N TYR A 574 -32.22 -49.63 0.97
CA TYR A 574 -32.43 -49.91 -0.45
C TYR A 574 -32.19 -51.38 -0.80
N ASN A 575 -31.13 -51.96 -0.25
CA ASN A 575 -30.86 -53.39 -0.47
C ASN A 575 -31.97 -54.28 0.17
N ASN A 576 -32.38 -53.93 1.40
CA ASN A 576 -33.50 -54.60 2.06
C ASN A 576 -34.81 -54.40 1.28
N MET A 577 -35.03 -53.23 0.70
CA MET A 577 -36.20 -52.97 -0.16
C MET A 577 -36.21 -53.89 -1.37
N LYS A 578 -35.07 -54.10 -2.02
CA LYS A 578 -35.00 -55.00 -3.19
C LYS A 578 -35.49 -56.43 -2.89
N GLU A 579 -35.21 -56.87 -1.69
CA GLU A 579 -35.62 -58.23 -1.20
C GLU A 579 -37.06 -58.28 -0.66
N HIS A 580 -37.68 -57.05 -0.48
CA HIS A 580 -39.04 -56.98 0.06
C HIS A 580 -40.07 -57.55 -0.93
N LYS A 581 -40.97 -58.42 -0.44
CA LYS A 581 -41.99 -59.06 -1.23
C LYS A 581 -43.27 -58.23 -1.23
N VAL A 582 -43.81 -58.03 -2.40
CA VAL A 582 -45.07 -57.33 -2.64
C VAL A 582 -46.00 -58.15 -3.52
N GLN A 583 -47.33 -58.04 -3.32
CA GLN A 583 -48.31 -58.63 -4.23
C GLN A 583 -48.45 -57.77 -5.48
N SER A 584 -48.10 -58.35 -6.63
CA SER A 584 -48.29 -57.68 -7.93
C SER A 584 -48.88 -58.64 -8.94
N ASN A 585 -50.01 -58.26 -9.54
CA ASN A 585 -50.71 -59.03 -10.52
C ASN A 585 -51.06 -60.52 -10.07
N GLY A 586 -51.46 -60.72 -8.76
CA GLY A 586 -51.80 -61.96 -8.22
C GLY A 586 -50.64 -62.91 -7.86
N SER A 587 -49.44 -62.51 -7.96
CA SER A 587 -48.22 -63.21 -7.55
C SER A 587 -47.35 -62.37 -6.59
N GLU A 588 -46.71 -63.10 -5.64
CA GLU A 588 -45.74 -62.52 -4.73
C GLU A 588 -44.43 -62.37 -5.48
N LYS A 589 -43.92 -61.11 -5.59
CA LYS A 589 -42.65 -60.76 -6.23
C LYS A 589 -41.84 -59.91 -5.33
N THR A 590 -40.52 -60.03 -5.44
CA THR A 590 -39.64 -59.04 -4.80
C THR A 590 -39.67 -57.69 -5.55
N LEU A 591 -39.45 -56.61 -4.85
CA LEU A 591 -39.33 -55.27 -5.52
C LEU A 591 -38.23 -55.26 -6.57
N GLN A 592 -37.18 -56.10 -6.44
CA GLN A 592 -36.13 -56.23 -7.47
C GLN A 592 -36.67 -56.93 -8.75
N GLN A 593 -37.54 -57.91 -8.59
CA GLN A 593 -38.17 -58.53 -9.76
C GLN A 593 -39.11 -57.57 -10.47
N LEU A 594 -39.88 -56.78 -9.68
CA LEU A 594 -40.78 -55.79 -10.21
C LEU A 594 -40.03 -54.66 -10.96
N GLU A 595 -38.85 -54.26 -10.44
CA GLU A 595 -37.94 -53.27 -11.10
C GLU A 595 -37.48 -53.79 -12.46
N LYS A 596 -37.08 -55.03 -12.55
CA LYS A 596 -36.67 -55.66 -13.82
C LYS A 596 -37.82 -55.72 -14.82
N GLU A 597 -39.07 -56.04 -14.39
CA GLU A 597 -40.24 -56.04 -15.23
C GLU A 597 -40.53 -54.61 -15.76
N VAL A 598 -40.36 -53.57 -14.96
CA VAL A 598 -40.49 -52.18 -15.39
C VAL A 598 -39.44 -51.82 -16.45
N GLU A 599 -38.18 -52.23 -16.26
CA GLU A 599 -37.15 -52.04 -17.27
C GLU A 599 -37.47 -52.74 -18.57
N GLN A 600 -37.91 -54.01 -18.52
CA GLN A 600 -38.31 -54.75 -19.70
C GLN A 600 -39.52 -54.10 -20.42
N ALA A 601 -40.50 -53.65 -19.66
CA ALA A 601 -41.64 -52.96 -20.23
C ALA A 601 -41.23 -51.61 -20.87
N LYS A 602 -40.26 -50.93 -20.33
CA LYS A 602 -39.69 -49.69 -20.88
C LYS A 602 -38.96 -49.95 -22.19
N ASP A 603 -38.13 -51.01 -22.24
CA ASP A 603 -37.42 -51.38 -23.44
C ASP A 603 -38.37 -51.85 -24.54
N ALA A 604 -39.44 -52.60 -24.17
CA ALA A 604 -40.50 -52.97 -25.08
C ALA A 604 -41.30 -51.78 -25.65
N TYR A 605 -41.51 -50.76 -24.83
CA TYR A 605 -42.10 -49.47 -25.27
C TYR A 605 -41.18 -48.72 -26.24
N ASN A 606 -39.89 -48.67 -25.95
CA ASN A 606 -38.92 -47.94 -26.76
C ASN A 606 -38.69 -48.58 -28.14
N SER A 607 -38.80 -49.93 -28.23
CA SER A 607 -38.63 -50.72 -29.45
C SER A 607 -39.92 -50.97 -30.21
N ALA A 608 -41.07 -50.51 -29.70
CA ALA A 608 -42.38 -50.76 -30.29
C ALA A 608 -42.63 -50.01 -31.58
N THR A 609 -43.31 -50.67 -32.56
CA THR A 609 -43.81 -50.05 -33.77
C THR A 609 -44.90 -49.02 -33.47
N LYS A 610 -45.24 -48.10 -34.44
CA LYS A 610 -46.23 -47.04 -34.21
C LYS A 610 -47.61 -47.57 -33.76
N GLU A 611 -48.00 -48.76 -34.21
CA GLU A 611 -49.27 -49.41 -33.85
C GLU A 611 -49.29 -49.98 -32.46
N GLN A 612 -48.19 -50.52 -32.00
CA GLN A 612 -48.05 -51.14 -30.68
C GLN A 612 -47.69 -50.15 -29.56
N LYS A 613 -47.33 -48.97 -29.97
CA LYS A 613 -46.73 -47.95 -29.04
C LYS A 613 -47.66 -47.47 -27.93
N SER A 614 -48.96 -47.35 -28.21
CA SER A 614 -49.97 -46.97 -27.24
C SER A 614 -50.19 -47.99 -26.16
N GLU A 615 -50.29 -49.26 -26.53
CA GLU A 615 -50.48 -50.38 -25.61
C GLU A 615 -49.25 -50.61 -24.73
N LYS A 616 -48.07 -50.65 -25.34
CA LYS A 616 -46.82 -50.80 -24.63
C LYS A 616 -46.51 -49.62 -23.66
N LYS A 617 -46.93 -48.42 -24.04
CA LYS A 617 -46.82 -47.23 -23.16
C LYS A 617 -47.69 -47.40 -21.94
N LYS A 618 -48.94 -47.80 -22.10
CA LYS A 618 -49.88 -48.02 -20.99
C LYS A 618 -49.42 -49.13 -20.03
N ALA A 619 -48.89 -50.23 -20.59
CA ALA A 619 -48.31 -51.29 -19.80
C ALA A 619 -47.10 -50.82 -18.97
N TYR A 620 -46.19 -50.06 -19.57
CA TYR A 620 -45.06 -49.47 -18.89
C TYR A 620 -45.47 -48.49 -17.79
N GLU A 621 -46.44 -47.59 -18.09
CA GLU A 621 -46.95 -46.59 -17.12
C GLU A 621 -47.62 -47.26 -15.90
N ASN A 622 -48.45 -48.32 -16.11
CA ASN A 622 -49.10 -49.04 -15.03
C ASN A 622 -48.09 -49.77 -14.16
N LEU A 623 -47.14 -50.46 -14.77
CA LEU A 623 -46.10 -51.22 -14.02
C LEU A 623 -45.16 -50.28 -13.26
N SER A 624 -44.78 -49.15 -13.88
CA SER A 624 -44.00 -48.10 -13.28
C SER A 624 -44.71 -47.44 -12.07
N ALA A 625 -46.03 -47.23 -12.20
CA ALA A 625 -46.84 -46.68 -11.10
C ALA A 625 -46.96 -47.71 -9.93
N SER A 626 -47.21 -48.99 -10.24
CA SER A 626 -47.27 -50.06 -9.25
C SER A 626 -45.95 -50.18 -8.48
N TYR A 627 -44.84 -50.24 -9.20
CA TYR A 627 -43.50 -50.27 -8.60
C TYR A 627 -43.26 -49.03 -7.69
N LYS A 628 -43.54 -47.87 -8.17
CA LYS A 628 -43.39 -46.60 -7.42
C LYS A 628 -44.23 -46.58 -6.15
N ASN A 629 -45.49 -47.01 -6.20
CA ASN A 629 -46.38 -47.10 -5.05
C ASN A 629 -45.85 -48.10 -4.01
N SER A 630 -45.41 -49.28 -4.45
CA SER A 630 -44.82 -50.29 -3.54
C SER A 630 -43.55 -49.87 -2.88
N VAL A 631 -42.68 -49.12 -3.58
CA VAL A 631 -41.48 -48.48 -3.01
C VAL A 631 -41.84 -47.40 -1.99
N ASP A 632 -42.82 -46.56 -2.31
CA ASP A 632 -43.32 -45.52 -1.40
C ASP A 632 -43.94 -46.11 -0.14
N GLU A 633 -44.70 -47.20 -0.27
CA GLU A 633 -45.28 -47.90 0.86
C GLU A 633 -44.24 -48.58 1.75
N TYR A 634 -43.24 -49.24 1.16
CA TYR A 634 -42.12 -49.80 1.89
C TYR A 634 -41.42 -48.76 2.76
N PHE A 635 -41.09 -47.60 2.21
CA PHE A 635 -40.43 -46.53 2.94
C PHE A 635 -41.34 -45.81 3.94
N LYS A 636 -42.64 -45.81 3.77
CA LYS A 636 -43.61 -45.30 4.74
C LYS A 636 -43.72 -46.22 5.99
N THR A 637 -43.65 -47.52 5.79
CA THR A 637 -43.77 -48.51 6.86
C THR A 637 -42.49 -48.76 7.63
N GLN A 638 -41.36 -48.50 6.98
CA GLN A 638 -40.04 -48.66 7.59
C GLN A 638 -39.58 -47.36 8.28
N ASN A 639 -39.59 -47.32 9.61
CA ASN A 639 -38.88 -46.29 10.39
C ASN A 639 -37.36 -46.41 10.26
N SER A 640 -36.87 -46.88 9.12
CA SER A 640 -35.48 -47.30 8.91
C SER A 640 -34.49 -46.17 8.63
N ILE A 641 -34.97 -44.90 8.52
CA ILE A 641 -34.11 -43.74 8.38
C ILE A 641 -33.95 -43.10 9.73
N PRO A 642 -32.79 -43.23 10.36
CA PRO A 642 -32.57 -42.65 11.68
C PRO A 642 -32.84 -41.16 11.67
N SER A 643 -33.55 -40.70 12.69
CA SER A 643 -33.77 -39.31 12.93
C SER A 643 -32.43 -38.61 13.17
N LEU A 644 -32.34 -37.35 12.87
CA LEU A 644 -31.14 -36.54 13.19
C LEU A 644 -30.79 -36.56 14.68
N LYS A 645 -31.79 -36.80 15.54
CA LYS A 645 -31.60 -36.97 16.97
C LYS A 645 -30.87 -38.26 17.29
N GLU A 646 -31.22 -39.35 16.64
CA GLU A 646 -30.54 -40.66 16.77
C GLU A 646 -29.13 -40.59 16.26
N ILE A 647 -28.92 -39.97 15.07
CA ILE A 647 -27.59 -39.77 14.52
C ILE A 647 -26.77 -38.90 15.47
N GLY A 648 -27.34 -37.83 16.07
CA GLY A 648 -26.66 -36.95 16.99
C GLY A 648 -26.35 -37.58 18.38
N ASN A 649 -27.07 -38.60 18.73
CA ASN A 649 -26.82 -39.31 19.98
C ASN A 649 -25.79 -40.43 19.85
N ASP A 650 -25.46 -40.84 18.61
CA ASP A 650 -24.43 -41.85 18.38
C ASP A 650 -23.05 -41.25 18.76
N PRO A 651 -22.34 -41.87 19.72
CA PRO A 651 -21.03 -41.37 20.16
C PRO A 651 -19.98 -41.35 19.04
N THR A 652 -20.12 -42.20 18.02
CA THR A 652 -19.18 -42.30 16.89
C THR A 652 -19.27 -41.08 15.96
N ASN A 653 -20.41 -40.38 15.97
CA ASN A 653 -20.67 -39.20 15.16
C ASN A 653 -20.29 -37.91 15.86
N ARG A 654 -19.87 -37.99 17.12
CA ARG A 654 -19.42 -36.79 17.86
C ARG A 654 -18.04 -36.37 17.37
N LEU A 655 -17.87 -35.08 17.04
CA LEU A 655 -16.55 -34.55 16.81
C LEU A 655 -15.75 -34.70 18.10
N LYS A 656 -14.58 -35.31 18.04
CA LYS A 656 -13.68 -35.45 19.18
C LYS A 656 -13.11 -34.09 19.59
N ARG A 657 -12.97 -33.82 20.87
CA ARG A 657 -12.18 -32.72 21.40
C ARG A 657 -10.81 -32.79 20.76
N ARG A 658 -10.35 -31.68 20.15
CA ARG A 658 -9.12 -31.70 19.38
C ARG A 658 -8.43 -30.36 19.36
N ALA A 659 -7.12 -30.44 19.28
CA ALA A 659 -6.30 -29.27 18.97
C ALA A 659 -6.23 -29.05 17.45
N TYR A 660 -6.05 -27.80 17.05
CA TYR A 660 -5.74 -27.39 15.68
C TYR A 660 -4.71 -26.27 15.69
N TYR A 661 -4.07 -26.08 14.57
CA TYR A 661 -3.23 -24.92 14.35
C TYR A 661 -3.40 -24.36 12.95
N ILE A 662 -3.23 -23.02 12.84
CA ILE A 662 -3.32 -22.29 11.59
C ILE A 662 -2.07 -21.42 11.51
N LEU A 663 -1.33 -21.55 10.42
CA LEU A 663 -0.19 -20.69 10.06
C LEU A 663 -0.63 -19.79 8.92
N ASN A 664 -0.34 -18.49 9.03
CA ASN A 664 -0.65 -17.52 7.99
C ASN A 664 0.50 -16.50 7.84
N LEU A 665 0.95 -16.31 6.61
CA LEU A 665 1.91 -15.30 6.19
C LEU A 665 1.22 -14.37 5.19
N ASP A 666 1.29 -13.07 5.42
CA ASP A 666 0.91 -12.01 4.48
C ASP A 666 2.09 -11.06 4.33
N ALA A 667 2.80 -11.16 3.22
CA ALA A 667 3.94 -10.32 2.89
C ALA A 667 3.58 -9.37 1.75
N ARG A 668 3.85 -8.10 1.93
CA ARG A 668 3.55 -7.04 0.96
C ARG A 668 4.78 -6.17 0.77
N ALA A 669 5.02 -5.74 -0.46
CA ALA A 669 6.10 -4.83 -0.81
C ALA A 669 5.58 -3.77 -1.79
N TYR A 670 6.09 -2.56 -1.63
CA TYR A 670 5.68 -1.41 -2.43
C TYR A 670 6.93 -0.71 -2.95
N GLN A 671 6.90 -0.34 -4.22
CA GLN A 671 8.02 0.30 -4.89
C GLN A 671 7.52 1.45 -5.78
N LYS A 672 8.06 2.65 -5.58
CA LYS A 672 7.87 3.77 -6.50
C LYS A 672 8.59 3.46 -7.81
N VAL A 673 7.89 3.58 -8.94
CA VAL A 673 8.45 3.34 -10.28
C VAL A 673 8.76 4.67 -10.98
N TYR A 674 7.80 5.60 -10.95
CA TYR A 674 7.99 6.91 -11.58
C TYR A 674 7.47 8.02 -10.67
N LYS A 675 8.38 8.69 -9.98
CA LYS A 675 8.07 9.75 -8.98
C LYS A 675 6.93 9.30 -8.06
N ASP A 676 5.95 10.17 -7.79
CA ASP A 676 4.76 9.83 -7.00
C ASP A 676 3.55 9.42 -7.85
N LYS A 677 3.73 9.32 -9.18
CA LYS A 677 2.65 9.04 -10.13
C LYS A 677 2.43 7.57 -10.43
N ASN A 678 3.41 6.71 -10.15
CA ASN A 678 3.29 5.27 -10.41
C ASN A 678 4.00 4.47 -9.32
N SER A 679 3.36 3.39 -8.87
CA SER A 679 3.94 2.45 -7.93
C SER A 679 3.57 1.01 -8.28
N MET A 680 4.48 0.09 -7.97
CA MET A 680 4.21 -1.34 -7.96
C MET A 680 3.88 -1.79 -6.54
N ALA A 681 2.88 -2.63 -6.41
CA ALA A 681 2.51 -3.28 -5.17
C ALA A 681 2.51 -4.80 -5.38
N TYR A 682 3.17 -5.50 -4.48
CA TYR A 682 3.29 -6.95 -4.50
C TYR A 682 2.71 -7.52 -3.21
N ARG A 683 2.02 -8.64 -3.32
CA ARG A 683 1.53 -9.39 -2.15
C ARG A 683 1.77 -10.87 -2.34
N LEU A 684 2.30 -11.51 -1.31
CA LEU A 684 2.41 -12.95 -1.21
C LEU A 684 1.66 -13.39 0.05
N THR A 685 0.71 -14.31 -0.08
CA THR A 685 0.06 -14.92 1.07
C THR A 685 0.29 -16.43 1.07
N PHE A 686 0.57 -16.95 2.25
CA PHE A 686 0.63 -18.39 2.48
C PHE A 686 -0.20 -18.72 3.71
N GLY A 687 -1.07 -19.72 3.60
CA GLY A 687 -1.90 -20.18 4.69
C GLY A 687 -1.90 -21.69 4.77
N TYR A 688 -1.76 -22.22 5.99
CA TYR A 688 -1.92 -23.64 6.29
C TYR A 688 -2.75 -23.84 7.54
N ALA A 689 -3.80 -24.64 7.43
CA ALA A 689 -4.66 -25.06 8.53
C ALA A 689 -4.58 -26.56 8.71
N SER A 690 -4.29 -27.01 9.94
CA SER A 690 -4.14 -28.42 10.26
C SER A 690 -5.45 -29.19 10.07
N LYS A 691 -5.32 -30.48 9.86
CA LYS A 691 -6.45 -31.41 9.83
C LYS A 691 -7.18 -31.34 11.18
N GLY A 692 -8.37 -30.86 11.19
CA GLY A 692 -9.12 -30.68 12.43
C GLY A 692 -9.52 -29.24 12.69
N THR A 693 -8.99 -28.31 11.93
CA THR A 693 -9.45 -26.93 11.93
C THR A 693 -10.92 -26.89 11.50
N PRO A 694 -11.78 -26.16 12.21
CA PRO A 694 -13.15 -25.95 11.82
C PRO A 694 -13.28 -25.34 10.41
N GLU A 695 -14.23 -25.80 9.61
CA GLU A 695 -14.41 -25.41 8.21
C GLU A 695 -14.57 -23.88 8.02
N ASN A 696 -15.27 -23.22 8.92
CA ASN A 696 -15.48 -21.77 8.88
C ASN A 696 -14.20 -20.96 9.18
N MET A 697 -13.15 -21.62 9.69
CA MET A 697 -11.84 -21.02 9.95
C MET A 697 -10.82 -21.31 8.82
N LEU A 698 -11.19 -22.13 7.83
CA LEU A 698 -10.37 -22.38 6.65
C LEU A 698 -10.26 -21.12 5.77
N PHE A 699 -9.19 -21.05 5.01
CA PHE A 699 -8.91 -19.92 4.13
C PHE A 699 -9.92 -19.80 3.00
N ASN A 700 -10.26 -18.58 2.64
CA ASN A 700 -11.00 -18.25 1.43
C ASN A 700 -10.01 -18.19 0.26
N THR A 701 -10.32 -18.88 -0.84
CA THR A 701 -9.45 -18.91 -2.03
C THR A 701 -9.58 -17.67 -2.90
N SER A 702 -10.71 -16.98 -2.79
CA SER A 702 -10.97 -15.70 -3.44
C SER A 702 -11.83 -14.85 -2.50
N ASP A 703 -11.35 -13.68 -2.16
CA ASP A 703 -12.03 -12.75 -1.25
C ASP A 703 -12.41 -11.43 -1.95
N GLY A 704 -12.35 -11.41 -3.29
CA GLY A 704 -12.56 -10.20 -4.10
C GLY A 704 -11.35 -9.28 -4.15
N THR A 705 -10.26 -9.62 -3.46
CA THR A 705 -8.96 -8.93 -3.53
C THR A 705 -7.84 -9.81 -4.04
N THR A 706 -8.09 -11.12 -4.14
CA THR A 706 -7.15 -12.15 -4.60
C THR A 706 -7.91 -13.15 -5.46
N LEU A 707 -7.32 -13.59 -6.56
CA LEU A 707 -7.92 -14.49 -7.54
C LEU A 707 -9.32 -14.02 -7.98
N ARG A 708 -9.38 -12.77 -8.42
CA ARG A 708 -10.63 -12.02 -8.64
C ARG A 708 -11.53 -12.60 -9.73
N ALA A 709 -10.97 -13.35 -10.68
CA ALA A 709 -11.74 -14.04 -11.73
C ALA A 709 -12.42 -15.33 -11.25
N PHE A 710 -12.09 -15.84 -10.06
CA PHE A 710 -12.56 -17.14 -9.57
C PHE A 710 -13.61 -17.00 -8.48
N GLU A 711 -14.34 -18.10 -8.25
CA GLU A 711 -15.29 -18.20 -7.14
C GLU A 711 -14.55 -18.50 -5.83
N ASN A 712 -15.07 -17.98 -4.73
CA ASN A 712 -14.56 -18.27 -3.40
C ASN A 712 -14.84 -19.70 -2.98
N LYS A 713 -13.82 -20.40 -2.52
CA LYS A 713 -13.89 -21.75 -1.92
C LYS A 713 -13.15 -21.76 -0.59
N LYS A 714 -13.44 -22.73 0.26
CA LYS A 714 -12.68 -22.97 1.47
C LYS A 714 -11.51 -23.89 1.20
N SER A 715 -10.35 -23.56 1.74
CA SER A 715 -9.11 -24.35 1.60
C SER A 715 -8.35 -24.42 2.91
N ASN A 716 -7.73 -25.55 3.18
CA ASN A 716 -6.83 -25.71 4.32
C ASN A 716 -5.40 -25.27 3.99
N THR A 717 -5.04 -25.21 2.71
CA THR A 717 -3.72 -24.72 2.28
C THR A 717 -3.89 -23.78 1.10
N LEU A 718 -3.30 -22.60 1.21
CA LEU A 718 -3.41 -21.55 0.23
C LEU A 718 -2.05 -20.88 0.01
N LEU A 719 -1.68 -20.69 -1.25
CA LEU A 719 -0.59 -19.81 -1.65
C LEU A 719 -1.12 -18.88 -2.73
N THR A 720 -0.97 -17.58 -2.55
CA THR A 720 -1.32 -16.60 -3.59
C THR A 720 -0.23 -15.56 -3.75
N ALA A 721 -0.03 -15.12 -4.98
CA ALA A 721 0.83 -14.01 -5.32
C ALA A 721 0.07 -13.02 -6.21
N THR A 722 0.17 -11.75 -5.88
CA THR A 722 -0.48 -10.65 -6.62
C THR A 722 0.56 -9.58 -6.93
N ALA A 723 0.55 -9.07 -8.14
CA ALA A 723 1.30 -7.88 -8.54
C ALA A 723 0.33 -6.85 -9.13
N GLU A 724 0.39 -5.61 -8.64
CA GLU A 724 -0.42 -4.50 -9.12
C GLU A 724 0.47 -3.34 -9.55
N ASN A 725 0.29 -2.87 -10.77
CA ASN A 725 0.78 -1.55 -11.19
C ASN A 725 -0.30 -0.51 -10.88
N ARG A 726 0.03 0.48 -10.08
CA ARG A 726 -0.87 1.52 -9.62
C ARG A 726 -0.44 2.86 -10.21
N THR A 727 -1.25 3.40 -11.12
CA THR A 727 -1.01 4.70 -11.77
C THR A 727 -1.97 5.73 -11.20
N TYR A 728 -1.45 6.75 -10.56
CA TYR A 728 -2.21 7.85 -9.98
C TYR A 728 -2.44 8.93 -11.03
N ILE A 729 -3.67 9.09 -11.47
CA ILE A 729 -4.06 10.13 -12.44
C ILE A 729 -4.14 11.47 -11.72
N ASN A 730 -4.72 11.48 -10.52
CA ASN A 730 -4.78 12.60 -9.58
C ASN A 730 -5.00 12.05 -8.16
N ASP A 731 -5.23 12.90 -7.19
CA ASP A 731 -5.44 12.51 -5.78
C ASP A 731 -6.72 11.68 -5.56
N TYR A 732 -7.65 11.69 -6.51
CA TYR A 732 -8.93 11.01 -6.41
C TYR A 732 -9.03 9.75 -7.26
N VAL A 733 -8.27 9.65 -8.35
CA VAL A 733 -8.40 8.57 -9.34
C VAL A 733 -7.09 7.83 -9.52
N GLN A 734 -7.14 6.51 -9.36
CA GLN A 734 -6.03 5.60 -9.59
C GLN A 734 -6.49 4.50 -10.57
N LEU A 735 -5.70 4.23 -11.57
CA LEU A 735 -5.84 3.07 -12.45
C LEU A 735 -4.92 1.95 -11.98
N VAL A 736 -5.41 0.72 -12.08
CA VAL A 736 -4.67 -0.47 -11.63
C VAL A 736 -4.67 -1.52 -12.73
N ALA A 737 -3.50 -2.02 -13.08
CA ALA A 737 -3.35 -3.25 -13.85
C ALA A 737 -2.78 -4.33 -12.91
N PHE A 738 -3.35 -5.53 -12.92
CA PHE A 738 -2.93 -6.56 -11.98
C PHE A 738 -2.80 -7.94 -12.64
N GLY A 739 -1.94 -8.76 -12.02
CA GLY A 739 -1.82 -10.18 -12.31
C GLY A 739 -1.79 -10.97 -11.02
N GLU A 740 -2.50 -12.08 -10.98
CA GLU A 740 -2.64 -12.92 -9.80
C GLU A 740 -2.36 -14.38 -10.10
N PHE A 741 -1.73 -15.03 -9.16
CA PHE A 741 -1.44 -16.45 -9.18
C PHE A 741 -1.88 -17.06 -7.86
N GLY A 742 -2.43 -18.28 -7.89
CA GLY A 742 -2.82 -18.97 -6.68
C GLY A 742 -2.79 -20.49 -6.83
N MET A 743 -2.47 -21.12 -5.71
CA MET A 743 -2.55 -22.56 -5.51
C MET A 743 -3.31 -22.83 -4.21
N TYR A 744 -4.23 -23.76 -4.24
CA TYR A 744 -4.97 -24.12 -3.04
C TYR A 744 -5.46 -25.56 -3.07
N ASN A 745 -5.61 -26.15 -1.89
CA ASN A 745 -6.17 -27.46 -1.72
C ASN A 745 -7.55 -27.36 -1.07
N SER A 746 -8.60 -27.84 -1.73
CA SER A 746 -9.98 -27.79 -1.25
C SER A 746 -10.42 -29.15 -0.73
N GLU A 747 -10.82 -29.21 0.55
CA GLU A 747 -11.39 -30.44 1.12
C GLU A 747 -12.69 -30.87 0.41
N THR A 748 -13.47 -29.92 -0.11
CA THR A 748 -14.67 -30.19 -0.90
C THR A 748 -14.36 -30.87 -2.22
N ASP A 749 -13.30 -30.48 -2.90
CA ASP A 749 -12.87 -31.14 -4.15
C ASP A 749 -12.35 -32.54 -3.89
N SER A 750 -11.68 -32.77 -2.77
CA SER A 750 -11.17 -34.11 -2.39
C SER A 750 -12.28 -35.03 -1.94
N TYR A 751 -13.33 -34.56 -1.31
CA TYR A 751 -14.49 -35.31 -0.93
C TYR A 751 -15.25 -35.89 -2.15
N TYR A 752 -15.48 -35.03 -3.16
CA TYR A 752 -16.13 -35.48 -4.40
C TYR A 752 -15.28 -36.45 -5.24
N LYS A 753 -13.97 -36.22 -5.30
CA LYS A 753 -13.07 -37.07 -6.11
C LYS A 753 -12.66 -38.37 -5.41
N GLY A 754 -12.55 -38.39 -4.09
CA GLY A 754 -11.95 -39.47 -3.34
C GLY A 754 -12.90 -40.66 -3.05
N LYS A 755 -14.16 -40.38 -2.77
CA LYS A 755 -15.08 -41.39 -2.26
C LYS A 755 -15.90 -42.12 -3.34
N TYR A 756 -16.13 -41.45 -4.48
CA TYR A 756 -17.08 -41.97 -5.46
C TYR A 756 -16.51 -42.58 -6.72
N ASN A 757 -15.25 -42.31 -7.04
CA ASN A 757 -14.59 -42.98 -8.17
C ASN A 757 -13.67 -44.14 -7.78
N GLY A 758 -13.68 -44.59 -6.51
CA GLY A 758 -12.82 -45.64 -6.04
C GLY A 758 -11.32 -45.46 -6.26
N ILE A 759 -10.91 -44.38 -6.91
CA ILE A 759 -9.55 -44.16 -7.37
C ILE A 759 -9.27 -42.66 -7.26
N LYS A 760 -8.63 -42.28 -6.23
CA LYS A 760 -7.57 -41.28 -6.16
C LYS A 760 -7.52 -40.57 -4.81
N LYS A 761 -6.42 -40.80 -4.14
CA LYS A 761 -5.87 -39.98 -3.07
C LYS A 761 -5.95 -38.51 -3.46
N TYR A 762 -6.16 -37.65 -2.46
CA TYR A 762 -5.99 -36.22 -2.55
C TYR A 762 -4.98 -35.86 -3.64
N ALA A 763 -5.38 -35.09 -4.63
CA ALA A 763 -4.44 -34.41 -5.48
C ALA A 763 -3.60 -33.51 -4.55
N GLY A 764 -2.29 -33.78 -4.47
CA GLY A 764 -1.39 -33.02 -3.61
C GLY A 764 -1.51 -31.53 -3.92
N PHE A 765 -1.10 -30.68 -2.99
CA PHE A 765 -1.14 -29.22 -3.11
C PHE A 765 -0.63 -28.71 -4.49
N PHE A 766 0.41 -29.33 -5.02
CA PHE A 766 1.02 -29.00 -6.32
C PHE A 766 0.31 -29.63 -7.55
N ASN A 767 -0.94 -30.07 -7.43
CA ASN A 767 -1.66 -30.54 -8.60
C ASN A 767 -2.02 -29.36 -9.51
N LYS A 768 -1.84 -29.56 -10.83
CA LYS A 768 -2.19 -28.59 -11.88
C LYS A 768 -3.65 -28.09 -11.81
N ASP A 769 -4.58 -28.91 -11.33
CA ASP A 769 -5.98 -28.54 -11.19
C ASP A 769 -6.22 -27.54 -10.04
N ASN A 770 -5.26 -27.43 -9.12
CA ASN A 770 -5.29 -26.50 -7.99
C ASN A 770 -4.63 -25.15 -8.33
N ILE A 771 -4.00 -25.04 -9.50
CA ILE A 771 -3.32 -23.81 -9.95
C ILE A 771 -4.32 -22.91 -10.67
N LYS A 772 -4.33 -21.64 -10.29
CA LYS A 772 -5.17 -20.60 -10.87
C LYS A 772 -4.32 -19.37 -11.20
N ALA A 773 -4.66 -18.71 -12.29
CA ALA A 773 -4.09 -17.40 -12.57
C ALA A 773 -5.09 -16.52 -13.30
N ASP A 774 -5.05 -15.24 -13.00
CA ASP A 774 -5.82 -14.23 -13.69
C ASP A 774 -5.03 -12.95 -13.91
N ILE A 775 -5.54 -12.12 -14.80
CA ILE A 775 -5.09 -10.76 -15.04
C ILE A 775 -6.30 -9.86 -15.10
N GLY A 776 -6.11 -8.59 -14.83
CA GLY A 776 -7.21 -7.65 -14.90
C GLY A 776 -6.81 -6.19 -14.86
N LEU A 777 -7.83 -5.38 -15.04
CA LEU A 777 -7.75 -3.94 -14.95
C LEU A 777 -8.74 -3.45 -13.90
N GLY A 778 -8.40 -2.37 -13.24
CA GLY A 778 -9.27 -1.78 -12.24
C GLY A 778 -9.11 -0.28 -12.12
N ALA A 779 -10.09 0.33 -11.48
CA ALA A 779 -10.08 1.72 -11.09
C ALA A 779 -10.32 1.86 -9.59
N ARG A 780 -9.69 2.86 -9.01
CA ARG A 780 -9.89 3.26 -7.62
C ARG A 780 -10.33 4.71 -7.61
N LEU A 781 -11.40 5.00 -6.93
CA LEU A 781 -11.93 6.34 -6.75
C LEU A 781 -11.90 6.69 -5.27
N THR A 782 -11.05 7.63 -4.89
CA THR A 782 -10.97 8.13 -3.52
C THR A 782 -12.12 9.10 -3.28
N THR A 783 -12.98 8.77 -2.35
CA THR A 783 -14.13 9.58 -1.95
C THR A 783 -14.01 9.96 -0.46
N PRO A 784 -14.76 10.93 0.02
CA PRO A 784 -14.82 11.24 1.46
C PRO A 784 -15.26 10.06 2.34
N LEU A 785 -15.98 9.09 1.75
CA LEU A 785 -16.44 7.85 2.41
C LEU A 785 -15.45 6.70 2.31
N GLY A 786 -14.31 6.88 1.64
CA GLY A 786 -13.30 5.85 1.41
C GLY A 786 -13.04 5.59 -0.07
N VAL A 787 -12.17 4.63 -0.33
CA VAL A 787 -11.80 4.25 -1.70
C VAL A 787 -12.83 3.28 -2.29
N ILE A 788 -13.42 3.63 -3.42
CA ILE A 788 -14.26 2.72 -4.21
C ILE A 788 -13.37 1.98 -5.20
N ARG A 789 -13.55 0.66 -5.27
CA ARG A 789 -12.79 -0.24 -6.13
C ARG A 789 -13.70 -0.88 -7.18
N LEU A 790 -13.28 -0.81 -8.42
CA LEU A 790 -13.92 -1.45 -9.58
C LEU A 790 -12.84 -2.28 -10.28
N ASP A 791 -13.03 -3.59 -10.38
CA ASP A 791 -12.09 -4.48 -11.04
C ASP A 791 -12.79 -5.36 -12.06
N TYR A 792 -12.13 -5.62 -13.18
CA TYR A 792 -12.52 -6.62 -14.16
C TYR A 792 -11.35 -7.59 -14.38
N ALA A 793 -11.58 -8.85 -14.09
CA ALA A 793 -10.55 -9.89 -14.12
C ALA A 793 -10.88 -10.98 -15.12
N TRP A 794 -9.88 -11.46 -15.86
CA TRP A 794 -9.96 -12.56 -16.82
C TRP A 794 -9.13 -13.74 -16.32
N ALA A 795 -9.76 -14.92 -16.20
CA ALA A 795 -9.04 -16.16 -15.88
C ALA A 795 -8.15 -16.58 -17.05
N LEU A 796 -6.84 -16.72 -16.80
CA LEU A 796 -5.87 -17.22 -17.78
C LEU A 796 -5.87 -18.74 -17.83
N PHE A 797 -5.79 -19.40 -16.65
CA PHE A 797 -5.87 -20.85 -16.54
C PHE A 797 -6.47 -21.29 -15.20
N GLY A 798 -6.82 -22.54 -15.07
CA GLY A 798 -7.41 -23.08 -13.85
C GLY A 798 -8.94 -22.98 -13.84
N HIS A 799 -9.57 -23.31 -14.93
CA HIS A 799 -11.04 -23.33 -15.02
C HIS A 799 -11.63 -24.22 -13.93
N ASP A 800 -12.67 -23.73 -13.24
CA ASP A 800 -13.46 -24.51 -12.30
C ASP A 800 -14.10 -25.69 -13.06
N ARG A 801 -13.51 -26.87 -12.95
CA ARG A 801 -14.02 -28.09 -13.56
C ARG A 801 -15.11 -28.77 -12.73
N MET A 802 -15.69 -28.08 -11.74
CA MET A 802 -16.87 -28.62 -11.08
C MET A 802 -18.05 -28.61 -12.03
N PRO A 803 -18.65 -29.77 -12.32
CA PRO A 803 -19.94 -29.79 -12.97
C PRO A 803 -20.97 -29.23 -11.99
N SER A 804 -21.32 -27.96 -12.13
CA SER A 804 -22.58 -27.49 -11.60
C SER A 804 -23.68 -28.19 -12.38
N PRO A 805 -24.69 -28.77 -11.75
CA PRO A 805 -25.81 -29.38 -12.46
C PRO A 805 -26.59 -28.43 -13.37
N THR A 806 -26.31 -27.13 -13.29
CA THR A 806 -26.94 -26.08 -14.11
C THR A 806 -26.01 -25.51 -15.19
N ARG A 807 -24.77 -25.99 -15.33
CA ARG A 807 -23.85 -25.42 -16.32
C ARG A 807 -23.79 -26.30 -17.58
N GLU A 808 -24.27 -25.78 -18.69
CA GLU A 808 -24.06 -26.37 -20.01
C GLU A 808 -22.57 -26.61 -20.29
N LYS A 809 -22.23 -27.82 -20.70
CA LYS A 809 -20.87 -28.19 -21.10
C LYS A 809 -20.36 -27.21 -22.17
N GLY A 810 -19.25 -26.52 -21.90
CA GLY A 810 -18.47 -25.82 -22.92
C GLY A 810 -18.42 -24.29 -22.83
N LYS A 811 -19.12 -23.62 -21.92
CA LYS A 811 -18.97 -22.16 -21.77
C LYS A 811 -17.71 -21.81 -20.98
N LYS A 812 -16.72 -21.22 -21.67
CA LYS A 812 -15.54 -20.60 -21.05
C LYS A 812 -16.01 -19.50 -20.09
N VAL A 813 -15.37 -19.42 -18.92
CA VAL A 813 -15.60 -18.31 -17.97
C VAL A 813 -15.17 -17.02 -18.68
N LYS A 814 -16.13 -16.21 -19.08
CA LYS A 814 -15.88 -14.81 -19.47
C LYS A 814 -15.47 -14.05 -18.20
N GLY A 815 -14.71 -12.98 -18.34
CA GLY A 815 -14.23 -12.19 -17.23
C GLY A 815 -15.28 -11.88 -16.15
N LYS A 816 -14.83 -11.65 -14.93
CA LYS A 816 -15.66 -11.35 -13.76
C LYS A 816 -15.47 -9.90 -13.35
N PHE A 817 -16.57 -9.19 -13.21
CA PHE A 817 -16.58 -7.84 -12.63
C PHE A 817 -16.72 -7.94 -11.11
N SER A 818 -15.95 -7.16 -10.39
CA SER A 818 -16.03 -7.03 -8.95
C SER A 818 -16.06 -5.55 -8.53
N PHE A 819 -16.90 -5.27 -7.55
CA PHE A 819 -17.06 -3.97 -6.92
C PHE A 819 -16.74 -4.12 -5.43
N GLY A 820 -16.08 -3.14 -4.85
CA GLY A 820 -15.76 -3.17 -3.42
C GLY A 820 -15.31 -1.83 -2.89
N PHE A 821 -15.10 -1.78 -1.59
CA PHE A 821 -14.58 -0.61 -0.89
C PHE A 821 -13.19 -0.91 -0.31
N GLY A 822 -12.34 0.11 -0.25
CA GLY A 822 -10.97 0.03 0.24
C GLY A 822 -9.94 -0.32 -0.84
N GLN A 823 -8.67 -0.17 -0.49
CA GLN A 823 -7.55 -0.64 -1.31
C GLN A 823 -7.50 -2.17 -1.31
N THR A 824 -6.86 -2.75 -2.30
CA THR A 824 -6.73 -4.21 -2.40
C THR A 824 -5.83 -4.76 -1.29
N PHE A 825 -4.72 -4.11 -1.05
CA PHE A 825 -3.77 -4.42 0.03
C PHE A 825 -2.77 -3.28 0.21
#